data_748dad15005be72e5e4a83f7d8f02976
#
_entry.id   748dad15005be72e5e4a83f7d8f02976
#
_cell.length_a   1.000
_cell.length_b   1.000
_cell.length_c   1.000
_cell.angle_alpha   90.00
_cell.angle_beta   90.00
_cell.angle_gamma   90.00
#
_symmetry.space_group_name_H-M   'P 1'
#
loop_
_entity.id
_entity.type
_entity.pdbx_description
1 polymer ?
#
loop_
_entity_poly.entity_id
_entity_poly.type
_entity_poly.pdbx_seq_one_letter_code
_entity_poly.pdbx_strand_id
1 'polypeptide(L)'
;MKTIKLFIFFILVTFASQAARKDILINDNWMFRFAYQVSHKSERRVDLPHTWNTKDALAGVPDYYRGTANYTRVLKIPEGWKGKRLFLRFEGANTVTDVFINQRHIGEHRGGYGAFVFEITDWVEYGKDNQLQVSVSNALHLDVMPLVGDFNFYGGIYRDVHLLVTEETCISPLDYASPGVYLIQENISPQRADVKARIAVSGLAEDNVNLNVRVFDGKKIVKETMQPVEVKPSDVMYVDVPITINNPHLWNGRQDPFMYRVEVTLSKGNRILDKIEQPLGVRFFELDADKGFSLNGRPLRLHGVCRHQDRIEVGNALRPEHHIEDAALIAEVGANAIRLAHYPQATMIYDLMDKYGLVVWAEIPFVGPGGYQDQGFVNTPSFRQNGKEQLIELIRQHYNHPSICFWGLFNELKTPADNPLEYVRELNVLAHKEDSTRIITSASNLNDDNELNRVTDAICWNKYFGWYGGNPDDLGVWADKVHAAYPQLKIGISEYGAGASIYHQQDSLKKVVPTGWWHPENWQTYYHMKSWEQISERPFIWGSFIWAFFDFGAAHRTEGDRPGINDKGLVTFDRKEKKDAFYYYKANWDKDNKFVYIAERRCKNRVNPQVDIMVFTNLPEASLWINGQYMGKAKADKWATVRWENMNLIPGSNYIEVKSVDKKKEYSDTVEWILQ
;
A
#
# COMPACT_ATOMS: atom_id res chain seq x y z
N MET A 1 8.87 77.46 -20.07
CA MET A 1 8.29 76.22 -20.68
C MET A 1 8.43 75.14 -19.70
N LYS A 2 7.32 74.76 -19.01
CA LYS A 2 7.28 73.64 -18.07
C LYS A 2 6.71 72.43 -18.80
N THR A 3 7.51 71.37 -18.93
CA THR A 3 7.13 70.10 -19.56
C THR A 3 6.37 69.26 -18.56
N ILE A 4 5.08 69.00 -18.79
CA ILE A 4 4.24 68.12 -18.02
C ILE A 4 4.53 66.68 -18.52
N LYS A 5 5.08 65.81 -17.66
CA LYS A 5 5.20 64.40 -17.92
C LYS A 5 3.88 63.72 -17.50
N LEU A 6 3.16 63.21 -18.47
CA LEU A 6 1.95 62.38 -18.29
C LEU A 6 2.39 60.98 -17.90
N PHE A 7 2.11 60.55 -16.65
CA PHE A 7 2.28 59.15 -16.19
C PHE A 7 0.99 58.41 -16.51
N ILE A 8 1.04 57.53 -17.50
CA ILE A 8 -0.04 56.56 -17.77
C ILE A 8 0.13 55.41 -16.79
N PHE A 9 -0.78 55.32 -15.82
CA PHE A 9 -0.89 54.17 -14.91
C PHE A 9 -1.61 53.02 -15.66
N PHE A 10 -0.86 52.01 -16.08
CA PHE A 10 -1.46 50.75 -16.52
C PHE A 10 -1.97 50.00 -15.28
N ILE A 11 -3.29 50.00 -15.07
CA ILE A 11 -3.93 49.10 -14.10
C ILE A 11 -3.89 47.71 -14.71
N LEU A 12 -2.94 46.88 -14.26
CA LEU A 12 -2.98 45.44 -14.49
C LEU A 12 -4.15 44.88 -13.68
N VAL A 13 -5.30 44.67 -14.30
CA VAL A 13 -6.38 43.88 -13.76
C VAL A 13 -5.92 42.42 -13.85
N THR A 14 -5.33 41.92 -12.78
CA THR A 14 -5.10 40.51 -12.60
C THR A 14 -6.48 39.85 -12.39
N PHE A 15 -7.04 39.32 -13.46
CA PHE A 15 -8.11 38.32 -13.30
C PHE A 15 -7.52 37.11 -12.55
N ALA A 16 -7.76 37.06 -11.25
CA ALA A 16 -7.58 35.83 -10.51
C ALA A 16 -8.53 34.79 -11.15
N SER A 17 -7.96 33.90 -11.95
CA SER A 17 -8.68 32.74 -12.43
C SER A 17 -9.13 31.97 -11.18
N GLN A 18 -10.40 32.07 -10.80
CA GLN A 18 -10.96 31.20 -9.80
C GLN A 18 -10.77 29.78 -10.31
N ALA A 19 -10.14 28.93 -9.48
CA ALA A 19 -10.04 27.51 -9.78
C ALA A 19 -11.45 26.97 -10.08
N ALA A 20 -11.61 26.31 -11.23
CA ALA A 20 -12.91 25.87 -11.70
C ALA A 20 -13.53 24.86 -10.72
N ARG A 21 -12.73 23.91 -10.19
CA ARG A 21 -13.11 22.95 -9.15
C ARG A 21 -12.59 23.44 -7.80
N LYS A 22 -13.41 23.30 -6.74
CA LYS A 22 -12.96 23.42 -5.36
C LYS A 22 -12.98 22.03 -4.73
N ASP A 23 -11.90 21.72 -4.04
CA ASP A 23 -11.76 20.53 -3.21
C ASP A 23 -11.53 20.99 -1.77
N ILE A 24 -12.50 20.72 -0.91
CA ILE A 24 -12.52 21.25 0.45
C ILE A 24 -12.48 20.07 1.42
N LEU A 25 -11.37 19.96 2.13
CA LEU A 25 -11.23 18.98 3.20
C LEU A 25 -12.18 19.33 4.36
N ILE A 26 -13.01 18.34 4.77
CA ILE A 26 -14.00 18.53 5.84
C ILE A 26 -13.79 17.57 7.01
N ASN A 27 -12.56 17.40 7.44
CA ASN A 27 -12.16 16.45 8.47
C ASN A 27 -12.43 16.90 9.90
N ASP A 28 -12.53 18.19 10.14
CA ASP A 28 -12.67 18.77 11.47
C ASP A 28 -14.12 18.81 11.98
N ASN A 29 -14.27 18.87 13.29
CA ASN A 29 -15.56 19.19 13.95
C ASN A 29 -16.70 18.18 13.71
N TRP A 30 -16.40 16.88 13.70
CA TRP A 30 -17.43 15.85 13.68
C TRP A 30 -17.88 15.49 15.09
N MET A 31 -19.17 15.24 15.27
CA MET A 31 -19.74 14.65 16.47
C MET A 31 -19.93 13.16 16.24
N PHE A 32 -19.40 12.35 17.15
CA PHE A 32 -19.38 10.89 17.08
C PHE A 32 -20.19 10.28 18.23
N ARG A 33 -20.98 9.24 17.94
CA ARG A 33 -21.56 8.36 18.95
C ARG A 33 -21.82 6.96 18.39
N PHE A 34 -21.79 5.96 19.26
CA PHE A 34 -22.25 4.62 18.89
C PHE A 34 -23.77 4.58 18.70
N ALA A 35 -24.26 3.74 17.77
CA ALA A 35 -25.69 3.65 17.47
C ALA A 35 -26.55 3.17 18.67
N TYR A 36 -25.98 2.30 19.52
CA TYR A 36 -26.65 1.84 20.74
C TYR A 36 -26.76 2.92 21.83
N GLN A 37 -26.06 4.02 21.73
CA GLN A 37 -26.10 5.14 22.67
C GLN A 37 -27.20 6.13 22.25
N VAL A 38 -28.33 6.07 22.89
CA VAL A 38 -29.51 6.89 22.52
C VAL A 38 -29.40 8.35 22.99
N SER A 39 -28.63 8.60 24.05
CA SER A 39 -28.48 9.94 24.63
C SER A 39 -27.47 10.80 23.86
N HIS A 40 -27.85 12.02 23.47
CA HIS A 40 -26.94 13.03 22.93
C HIS A 40 -25.79 13.40 23.88
N LYS A 41 -25.97 13.17 25.21
CA LYS A 41 -24.87 13.36 26.19
C LYS A 41 -23.69 12.41 25.99
N SER A 42 -23.85 11.35 25.19
CA SER A 42 -22.79 10.39 24.82
C SER A 42 -22.01 10.82 23.60
N GLU A 43 -22.41 11.90 22.93
CA GLU A 43 -21.67 12.42 21.76
C GLU A 43 -20.34 13.01 22.19
N ARG A 44 -19.32 12.75 21.39
CA ARG A 44 -18.00 13.35 21.55
C ARG A 44 -17.51 13.94 20.23
N ARG A 45 -16.79 15.04 20.33
CA ARG A 45 -16.14 15.64 19.17
C ARG A 45 -14.93 14.80 18.75
N VAL A 46 -14.81 14.57 17.44
CA VAL A 46 -13.68 13.91 16.81
C VAL A 46 -13.29 14.64 15.53
N ASP A 47 -12.04 14.53 15.16
CA ASP A 47 -11.55 14.93 13.84
C ASP A 47 -11.15 13.68 13.06
N LEU A 48 -11.34 13.71 11.75
CA LEU A 48 -10.96 12.62 10.85
C LEU A 48 -9.46 12.74 10.45
N PRO A 49 -8.81 11.65 10.14
CA PRO A 49 -9.24 10.25 10.18
C PRO A 49 -9.54 9.76 11.61
N HIS A 50 -10.58 8.95 11.77
CA HIS A 50 -10.98 8.41 13.06
C HIS A 50 -11.44 6.96 12.99
N THR A 51 -10.94 6.13 13.91
CA THR A 51 -11.50 4.80 14.21
C THR A 51 -11.88 4.69 15.68
N TRP A 52 -12.94 3.95 15.97
CA TRP A 52 -13.31 3.70 17.37
C TRP A 52 -12.61 2.50 18.00
N ASN A 53 -11.84 1.73 17.20
CA ASN A 53 -11.20 0.50 17.64
C ASN A 53 -9.70 0.65 18.02
N THR A 54 -9.22 1.86 18.30
CA THR A 54 -7.80 2.06 18.64
C THR A 54 -7.36 1.39 19.93
N LYS A 55 -8.29 1.14 20.87
CA LYS A 55 -8.00 0.56 22.17
C LYS A 55 -8.46 -0.88 22.29
N ASP A 56 -9.71 -1.15 21.97
CA ASP A 56 -10.34 -2.46 22.17
C ASP A 56 -9.73 -3.54 21.25
N ALA A 57 -9.52 -3.22 19.96
CA ALA A 57 -8.91 -4.17 19.01
C ALA A 57 -7.43 -4.47 19.30
N LEU A 58 -6.78 -3.71 20.17
CA LEU A 58 -5.38 -3.89 20.55
C LEU A 58 -5.23 -4.26 22.05
N ALA A 59 -6.34 -4.57 22.73
CA ALA A 59 -6.35 -4.96 24.12
C ALA A 59 -5.98 -6.43 24.38
N GLY A 60 -5.68 -7.19 23.32
CA GLY A 60 -5.38 -8.63 23.42
C GLY A 60 -6.61 -9.51 23.66
N VAL A 61 -7.79 -9.00 23.34
CA VAL A 61 -9.06 -9.74 23.38
C VAL A 61 -9.61 -9.89 21.96
N PRO A 62 -10.09 -11.11 21.58
CA PRO A 62 -10.56 -11.35 20.21
C PRO A 62 -11.81 -10.55 19.83
N ASP A 63 -12.68 -10.30 20.83
CA ASP A 63 -13.98 -9.67 20.62
C ASP A 63 -13.92 -8.16 20.89
N TYR A 64 -13.42 -7.41 19.92
CA TYR A 64 -13.56 -5.95 19.93
C TYR A 64 -14.90 -5.52 19.31
N TYR A 65 -15.32 -4.28 19.60
CA TYR A 65 -16.63 -3.80 19.15
C TYR A 65 -16.72 -3.75 17.62
N ARG A 66 -17.60 -4.57 17.05
CA ARG A 66 -18.01 -4.54 15.66
C ARG A 66 -19.50 -4.23 15.58
N GLY A 67 -19.84 -3.05 15.07
CA GLY A 67 -21.22 -2.56 15.04
C GLY A 67 -21.31 -1.22 14.35
N THR A 68 -22.38 -0.47 14.63
CA THR A 68 -22.68 0.79 13.96
C THR A 68 -22.38 2.00 14.84
N ALA A 69 -21.83 3.04 14.24
CA ALA A 69 -21.67 4.36 14.84
C ALA A 69 -22.09 5.47 13.88
N ASN A 70 -22.49 6.61 14.44
CA ASN A 70 -22.93 7.79 13.70
C ASN A 70 -21.92 8.92 13.86
N TYR A 71 -21.64 9.57 12.74
CA TYR A 71 -20.88 10.81 12.65
C TYR A 71 -21.81 11.90 12.15
N THR A 72 -21.84 13.05 12.80
CA THR A 72 -22.65 14.20 12.36
C THR A 72 -21.83 15.46 12.31
N ARG A 73 -22.14 16.33 11.36
CA ARG A 73 -21.59 17.69 11.29
C ARG A 73 -22.53 18.63 10.54
N VAL A 74 -22.33 19.94 10.73
CA VAL A 74 -23.00 20.97 9.96
C VAL A 74 -22.20 21.31 8.72
N LEU A 75 -22.85 21.24 7.55
CA LEU A 75 -22.32 21.75 6.28
C LEU A 75 -22.91 23.12 5.99
N LYS A 76 -22.06 24.13 5.90
CA LYS A 76 -22.44 25.48 5.49
C LYS A 76 -22.26 25.60 3.98
N ILE A 77 -23.37 25.65 3.25
CA ILE A 77 -23.39 25.76 1.80
C ILE A 77 -23.69 27.21 1.41
N PRO A 78 -22.72 27.97 0.86
CA PRO A 78 -22.94 29.36 0.48
C PRO A 78 -24.00 29.52 -0.60
N GLU A 79 -24.83 30.58 -0.53
CA GLU A 79 -25.81 30.91 -1.57
C GLU A 79 -25.17 31.07 -2.96
N GLY A 80 -23.94 31.59 -3.03
CA GLY A 80 -23.21 31.76 -4.28
C GLY A 80 -22.76 30.46 -4.98
N TRP A 81 -23.05 29.29 -4.42
CA TRP A 81 -22.81 27.98 -5.06
C TRP A 81 -24.06 27.44 -5.77
N LYS A 82 -25.18 28.14 -5.70
CA LYS A 82 -26.37 27.78 -6.47
C LYS A 82 -26.03 27.72 -7.96
N GLY A 83 -26.43 26.65 -8.64
CA GLY A 83 -26.02 26.35 -10.02
C GLY A 83 -24.65 25.69 -10.18
N LYS A 84 -24.03 25.26 -9.06
CA LYS A 84 -22.87 24.38 -9.06
C LYS A 84 -23.29 22.96 -8.66
N ARG A 85 -22.48 21.98 -9.01
CA ARG A 85 -22.62 20.61 -8.51
C ARG A 85 -21.78 20.43 -7.26
N LEU A 86 -22.33 19.69 -6.33
CA LEU A 86 -21.73 19.44 -5.00
C LEU A 86 -21.64 17.94 -4.78
N PHE A 87 -20.45 17.47 -4.39
CA PHE A 87 -20.21 16.05 -4.14
C PHE A 87 -19.54 15.87 -2.79
N LEU A 88 -19.99 14.87 -2.04
CA LEU A 88 -19.29 14.36 -0.87
C LEU A 88 -18.47 13.16 -1.30
N ARG A 89 -17.14 13.25 -1.16
CA ARG A 89 -16.20 12.18 -1.43
C ARG A 89 -15.58 11.70 -0.14
N PHE A 90 -15.63 10.41 0.10
CA PHE A 90 -14.98 9.72 1.20
C PHE A 90 -13.82 8.90 0.66
N GLU A 91 -12.63 9.07 1.22
CA GLU A 91 -11.45 8.28 0.82
C GLU A 91 -11.47 6.86 1.41
N GLY A 92 -12.31 6.60 2.41
CA GLY A 92 -12.56 5.29 2.98
C GLY A 92 -13.29 5.34 4.31
N ALA A 93 -14.28 4.48 4.45
CA ALA A 93 -14.99 4.23 5.70
C ALA A 93 -15.35 2.74 5.78
N ASN A 94 -15.17 2.11 6.94
CA ASN A 94 -15.26 0.65 7.04
C ASN A 94 -16.45 0.22 7.91
N THR A 95 -17.38 -0.57 7.37
CA THR A 95 -17.40 -1.34 6.10
C THR A 95 -18.59 -0.95 5.22
N VAL A 96 -19.78 -0.68 5.82
CA VAL A 96 -21.00 -0.23 5.16
C VAL A 96 -21.30 1.16 5.66
N THR A 97 -21.55 2.08 4.74
CA THR A 97 -21.69 3.50 5.04
C THR A 97 -22.96 4.07 4.40
N ASP A 98 -23.88 4.56 5.24
CA ASP A 98 -25.06 5.30 4.84
C ASP A 98 -24.86 6.80 5.05
N VAL A 99 -25.26 7.62 4.08
CA VAL A 99 -25.14 9.08 4.12
C VAL A 99 -26.51 9.73 4.09
N PHE A 100 -26.70 10.72 4.97
CA PHE A 100 -27.94 11.49 5.10
C PHE A 100 -27.65 12.98 5.09
N ILE A 101 -28.47 13.76 4.36
CA ILE A 101 -28.49 15.22 4.40
C ILE A 101 -29.88 15.68 4.87
N ASN A 102 -29.94 16.50 5.92
CA ASN A 102 -31.18 17.01 6.48
C ASN A 102 -32.20 15.89 6.73
N GLN A 103 -31.73 14.76 7.30
CA GLN A 103 -32.51 13.55 7.63
C GLN A 103 -32.98 12.74 6.38
N ARG A 104 -32.65 13.14 5.18
CA ARG A 104 -32.96 12.39 3.95
C ARG A 104 -31.80 11.49 3.59
N HIS A 105 -32.06 10.20 3.32
CA HIS A 105 -31.06 9.22 2.89
C HIS A 105 -30.61 9.53 1.45
N ILE A 106 -29.31 9.71 1.26
CA ILE A 106 -28.69 10.05 -0.02
C ILE A 106 -28.25 8.79 -0.75
N GLY A 107 -27.65 7.85 -0.01
CA GLY A 107 -27.15 6.59 -0.57
C GLY A 107 -26.35 5.79 0.44
N GLU A 108 -26.03 4.56 0.04
CA GLU A 108 -25.23 3.59 0.77
C GLU A 108 -24.01 3.20 -0.07
N HIS A 109 -22.84 3.03 0.57
CA HIS A 109 -21.67 2.38 -0.02
C HIS A 109 -21.33 1.13 0.78
N ARG A 110 -21.05 0.03 0.05
CA ARG A 110 -20.72 -1.29 0.61
C ARG A 110 -19.32 -1.73 0.18
N GLY A 111 -18.36 -1.53 1.08
CA GLY A 111 -16.93 -1.78 0.87
C GLY A 111 -16.11 -0.92 1.82
N GLY A 112 -15.10 -1.49 2.48
CA GLY A 112 -14.39 -0.79 3.56
C GLY A 112 -13.16 -0.02 3.11
N TYR A 113 -12.68 -0.20 1.88
CA TYR A 113 -11.30 0.17 1.54
C TYR A 113 -11.15 1.04 0.29
N GLY A 114 -12.15 1.08 -0.60
CA GLY A 114 -12.23 2.00 -1.73
C GLY A 114 -12.74 3.38 -1.33
N ALA A 115 -12.47 4.39 -2.15
CA ALA A 115 -13.12 5.68 -2.07
C ALA A 115 -14.53 5.60 -2.68
N PHE A 116 -15.44 6.46 -2.22
CA PHE A 116 -16.77 6.58 -2.77
C PHE A 116 -17.27 8.02 -2.75
N VAL A 117 -18.27 8.31 -3.57
CA VAL A 117 -18.77 9.67 -3.77
C VAL A 117 -20.28 9.69 -3.95
N PHE A 118 -20.93 10.72 -3.37
CA PHE A 118 -22.36 11.00 -3.57
C PHE A 118 -22.52 12.42 -4.05
N GLU A 119 -23.34 12.63 -5.09
CA GLU A 119 -23.78 13.97 -5.47
C GLU A 119 -24.88 14.44 -4.51
N ILE A 120 -24.68 15.62 -3.96
CA ILE A 120 -25.60 16.20 -2.97
C ILE A 120 -26.25 17.51 -3.43
N THR A 121 -26.13 17.87 -4.70
CA THR A 121 -26.59 19.13 -5.30
C THR A 121 -28.06 19.43 -4.98
N ASP A 122 -28.97 18.46 -5.15
CA ASP A 122 -30.40 18.60 -4.96
C ASP A 122 -30.87 18.34 -3.53
N TRP A 123 -29.92 18.02 -2.62
CA TRP A 123 -30.23 17.63 -1.26
C TRP A 123 -29.93 18.71 -0.21
N VAL A 124 -29.16 19.74 -0.63
CA VAL A 124 -28.74 20.83 0.26
C VAL A 124 -29.62 22.06 0.11
N GLU A 125 -29.67 22.85 1.18
CA GLU A 125 -30.25 24.17 1.19
C GLU A 125 -29.14 25.23 1.11
N TYR A 126 -29.16 26.04 0.06
CA TYR A 126 -28.16 27.08 -0.17
C TYR A 126 -28.38 28.28 0.79
N GLY A 127 -27.30 28.87 1.26
CA GLY A 127 -27.32 29.98 2.22
C GLY A 127 -27.69 29.57 3.66
N LYS A 128 -27.81 28.26 3.93
CA LYS A 128 -28.23 27.71 5.22
C LYS A 128 -27.28 26.65 5.75
N ASP A 129 -27.42 26.31 6.99
CA ASP A 129 -26.79 25.18 7.65
C ASP A 129 -27.53 23.90 7.27
N ASN A 130 -26.78 22.91 6.75
CA ASN A 130 -27.28 21.58 6.40
C ASN A 130 -26.69 20.54 7.37
N GLN A 131 -27.53 19.66 7.88
CA GLN A 131 -27.07 18.60 8.75
C GLN A 131 -26.60 17.39 7.92
N LEU A 132 -25.30 17.10 7.94
CA LEU A 132 -24.73 15.86 7.41
C LEU A 132 -24.69 14.82 8.53
N GLN A 133 -25.23 13.62 8.26
CA GLN A 133 -25.07 12.44 9.11
C GLN A 133 -24.52 11.29 8.27
N VAL A 134 -23.53 10.59 8.80
CA VAL A 134 -22.91 9.41 8.22
C VAL A 134 -22.99 8.28 9.23
N SER A 135 -23.66 7.20 8.87
CA SER A 135 -23.77 5.99 9.66
C SER A 135 -22.79 4.94 9.12
N VAL A 136 -21.85 4.49 9.93
CA VAL A 136 -20.81 3.53 9.52
C VAL A 136 -20.93 2.28 10.36
N SER A 137 -20.91 1.10 9.71
CA SER A 137 -20.97 -0.21 10.35
C SER A 137 -19.77 -1.07 9.95
N ASN A 138 -18.99 -1.56 10.94
CA ASN A 138 -17.98 -2.61 10.74
C ASN A 138 -18.46 -3.98 11.21
N ALA A 139 -19.76 -4.18 11.38
CA ALA A 139 -20.35 -5.49 11.64
C ALA A 139 -20.04 -6.46 10.48
N LEU A 140 -20.19 -7.76 10.73
CA LEU A 140 -20.07 -8.76 9.68
C LEU A 140 -21.26 -8.65 8.72
N HIS A 141 -20.98 -8.36 7.46
CA HIS A 141 -21.92 -8.35 6.35
C HIS A 141 -21.53 -9.48 5.39
N LEU A 142 -22.36 -10.53 5.28
CA LEU A 142 -22.05 -11.72 4.49
C LEU A 142 -21.96 -11.48 2.97
N ASP A 143 -22.37 -10.33 2.52
CA ASP A 143 -22.31 -9.89 1.12
C ASP A 143 -21.20 -8.87 0.84
N VAL A 144 -20.32 -8.58 1.81
CA VAL A 144 -19.23 -7.59 1.66
C VAL A 144 -17.89 -8.20 2.02
N MET A 145 -16.93 -8.16 1.11
CA MET A 145 -15.52 -8.54 1.39
C MET A 145 -14.85 -7.52 2.32
N PRO A 146 -13.94 -7.98 3.21
CA PRO A 146 -13.58 -9.35 3.56
C PRO A 146 -14.49 -9.93 4.63
N LEU A 147 -14.77 -11.24 4.59
CA LEU A 147 -15.54 -11.94 5.64
C LEU A 147 -14.65 -12.32 6.81
N VAL A 148 -13.41 -12.65 6.54
CA VAL A 148 -12.37 -13.10 7.48
C VAL A 148 -11.04 -12.44 7.14
N GLY A 149 -10.07 -12.51 8.05
CA GLY A 149 -8.70 -12.04 7.81
C GLY A 149 -7.87 -12.09 9.08
N ASP A 150 -6.57 -12.31 8.92
CA ASP A 150 -5.59 -12.26 10.01
C ASP A 150 -5.16 -10.81 10.30
N PHE A 151 -6.15 -9.91 10.43
CA PHE A 151 -5.98 -8.49 10.73
C PHE A 151 -7.26 -7.89 11.32
N ASN A 152 -7.18 -6.70 11.91
CA ASN A 152 -8.32 -6.05 12.53
C ASN A 152 -9.22 -5.34 11.51
N PHE A 153 -10.54 -5.49 11.69
CA PHE A 153 -11.59 -4.79 10.93
C PHE A 153 -11.96 -3.50 11.67
N TYR A 154 -11.08 -2.53 11.64
CA TYR A 154 -11.27 -1.25 12.33
C TYR A 154 -12.46 -0.50 11.74
N GLY A 155 -13.40 -0.07 12.58
CA GLY A 155 -14.57 0.69 12.15
C GLY A 155 -14.35 2.21 12.21
N GLY A 156 -15.00 2.94 11.32
CA GLY A 156 -15.01 4.40 11.31
C GLY A 156 -14.78 5.04 9.94
N ILE A 157 -14.84 6.36 9.92
CA ILE A 157 -14.38 7.19 8.79
C ILE A 157 -12.88 7.38 9.00
N TYR A 158 -12.08 6.44 8.49
CA TYR A 158 -10.67 6.33 8.82
C TYR A 158 -9.73 6.94 7.77
N ARG A 159 -10.29 7.62 6.78
CA ARG A 159 -9.60 8.44 5.77
C ARG A 159 -10.32 9.78 5.60
N ASP A 160 -9.79 10.63 4.77
CA ASP A 160 -10.27 11.98 4.53
C ASP A 160 -11.67 12.03 3.93
N VAL A 161 -12.38 13.11 4.20
CA VAL A 161 -13.68 13.44 3.59
C VAL A 161 -13.60 14.82 2.94
N HIS A 162 -14.05 14.89 1.69
CA HIS A 162 -13.98 16.08 0.86
C HIS A 162 -15.36 16.54 0.41
N LEU A 163 -15.56 17.85 0.36
CA LEU A 163 -16.64 18.49 -0.35
C LEU A 163 -16.11 19.06 -1.67
N LEU A 164 -16.48 18.45 -2.78
CA LEU A 164 -16.13 18.91 -4.11
C LEU A 164 -17.20 19.84 -4.63
N VAL A 165 -16.79 20.96 -5.25
CA VAL A 165 -17.69 21.93 -5.90
C VAL A 165 -17.23 22.12 -7.34
N THR A 166 -18.10 21.81 -8.30
CA THR A 166 -17.78 21.91 -9.74
C THR A 166 -18.77 22.76 -10.50
N GLU A 167 -18.49 23.06 -11.77
CA GLU A 167 -19.48 23.54 -12.72
C GLU A 167 -20.46 22.42 -13.08
N GLU A 168 -21.56 22.76 -13.79
CA GLU A 168 -22.55 21.79 -14.29
C GLU A 168 -21.91 20.76 -15.21
N THR A 169 -20.99 21.20 -16.09
CA THR A 169 -20.15 20.34 -16.88
C THR A 169 -18.77 20.23 -16.24
N CYS A 170 -18.34 19.01 -15.91
CA CYS A 170 -17.08 18.76 -15.21
C CYS A 170 -16.45 17.41 -15.62
N ILE A 171 -15.21 17.17 -15.21
CA ILE A 171 -14.61 15.85 -15.22
C ILE A 171 -15.26 15.07 -14.07
N SER A 172 -15.89 13.93 -14.41
CA SER A 172 -16.80 13.24 -13.50
C SER A 172 -16.11 12.66 -12.26
N PRO A 173 -16.55 12.99 -11.05
CA PRO A 173 -16.16 12.24 -9.86
C PRO A 173 -17.02 10.97 -9.64
N LEU A 174 -18.10 10.79 -10.43
CA LEU A 174 -19.08 9.71 -10.25
C LEU A 174 -18.63 8.37 -10.84
N ASP A 175 -17.50 8.34 -11.58
CA ASP A 175 -16.93 7.12 -12.12
C ASP A 175 -16.12 6.37 -11.05
N TYR A 176 -16.82 5.67 -10.15
CA TYR A 176 -16.26 4.92 -9.01
C TYR A 176 -15.33 5.75 -8.12
N ALA A 177 -15.63 7.04 -7.91
CA ALA A 177 -14.79 7.98 -7.19
C ALA A 177 -13.33 8.07 -7.70
N SER A 178 -13.11 7.69 -8.95
CA SER A 178 -11.81 7.82 -9.62
C SER A 178 -11.48 9.29 -9.92
N PRO A 179 -10.24 9.62 -10.33
CA PRO A 179 -9.91 10.96 -10.78
C PRO A 179 -10.63 11.36 -12.09
N GLY A 180 -11.35 10.46 -12.75
CA GLY A 180 -12.03 10.71 -14.02
C GLY A 180 -11.09 10.89 -15.21
N VAL A 181 -9.82 10.55 -15.06
CA VAL A 181 -8.78 10.62 -16.10
C VAL A 181 -7.96 9.34 -16.04
N TYR A 182 -7.89 8.60 -17.15
CA TYR A 182 -7.11 7.37 -17.27
C TYR A 182 -6.06 7.53 -18.35
N LEU A 183 -4.80 7.32 -18.00
CA LEU A 183 -3.65 7.46 -18.89
C LEU A 183 -3.21 6.06 -19.36
N ILE A 184 -3.91 5.54 -20.36
CA ILE A 184 -3.75 4.17 -20.87
C ILE A 184 -2.49 4.13 -21.74
N GLN A 185 -1.49 3.37 -21.31
CA GLN A 185 -0.22 3.21 -22.02
C GLN A 185 -0.33 2.01 -22.98
N GLU A 186 -0.19 2.25 -24.30
CA GLU A 186 -0.41 1.21 -25.30
C GLU A 186 0.93 0.71 -25.90
N ASN A 187 1.60 1.50 -26.72
CA ASN A 187 2.85 1.11 -27.38
C ASN A 187 4.02 1.86 -26.76
N ILE A 188 4.65 1.28 -25.76
CA ILE A 188 5.73 1.94 -25.01
C ILE A 188 7.09 1.34 -25.40
N SER A 189 8.01 2.22 -25.73
CA SER A 189 9.43 1.92 -26.00
C SER A 189 10.31 3.09 -25.59
N PRO A 190 11.65 2.95 -25.56
CA PRO A 190 12.55 4.07 -25.32
C PRO A 190 12.46 5.20 -26.38
N GLN A 191 11.94 4.91 -27.58
CA GLN A 191 11.83 5.86 -28.68
C GLN A 191 10.45 6.52 -28.75
N ARG A 192 9.42 5.86 -28.24
CA ARG A 192 8.03 6.32 -28.37
C ARG A 192 7.16 5.80 -27.25
N ALA A 193 6.27 6.66 -26.77
CA ALA A 193 5.16 6.30 -25.91
C ALA A 193 3.84 6.77 -26.52
N ASP A 194 2.94 5.83 -26.82
CA ASP A 194 1.57 6.11 -27.18
C ASP A 194 0.69 5.93 -25.93
N VAL A 195 0.07 7.02 -25.51
CA VAL A 195 -0.79 7.08 -24.34
C VAL A 195 -2.15 7.58 -24.81
N LYS A 196 -3.19 6.86 -24.44
CA LYS A 196 -4.56 7.31 -24.63
C LYS A 196 -5.09 7.88 -23.32
N ALA A 197 -5.29 9.19 -23.27
CA ALA A 197 -5.99 9.80 -22.15
C ALA A 197 -7.51 9.60 -22.35
N ARG A 198 -8.12 8.77 -21.52
CA ARG A 198 -9.58 8.58 -21.45
C ARG A 198 -10.10 9.45 -20.32
N ILE A 199 -10.99 10.37 -20.66
CA ILE A 199 -11.55 11.33 -19.71
C ILE A 199 -13.04 11.05 -19.52
N ALA A 200 -13.46 10.86 -18.27
CA ALA A 200 -14.85 10.76 -17.88
C ALA A 200 -15.43 12.17 -17.71
N VAL A 201 -16.29 12.60 -18.62
CA VAL A 201 -16.97 13.91 -18.58
C VAL A 201 -18.40 13.71 -18.11
N SER A 202 -18.89 14.62 -17.27
CA SER A 202 -20.27 14.67 -16.79
C SER A 202 -20.90 16.00 -17.11
N GLY A 203 -22.19 16.01 -17.48
CA GLY A 203 -22.95 17.23 -17.73
C GLY A 203 -24.41 17.06 -17.38
N LEU A 204 -25.06 18.12 -16.87
CA LEU A 204 -26.48 18.14 -16.58
C LEU A 204 -27.33 18.51 -17.82
N ALA A 205 -26.73 19.18 -18.80
CA ALA A 205 -27.38 19.59 -20.06
C ALA A 205 -26.42 19.37 -21.24
N GLU A 206 -26.94 19.46 -22.47
CA GLU A 206 -26.10 19.53 -23.65
C GLU A 206 -25.21 20.77 -23.62
N ASP A 207 -23.93 20.56 -23.86
CA ASP A 207 -22.94 21.64 -23.86
C ASP A 207 -21.83 21.35 -24.89
N ASN A 208 -21.23 22.41 -25.44
CA ASN A 208 -20.09 22.34 -26.33
C ASN A 208 -18.87 22.93 -25.62
N VAL A 209 -17.91 22.09 -25.32
CA VAL A 209 -16.70 22.45 -24.56
C VAL A 209 -15.45 22.08 -25.33
N ASN A 210 -14.32 22.66 -24.94
CA ASN A 210 -13.00 22.22 -25.39
C ASN A 210 -12.33 21.42 -24.28
N LEU A 211 -11.82 20.27 -24.65
CA LEU A 211 -10.98 19.42 -23.80
C LEU A 211 -9.51 19.60 -24.21
N ASN A 212 -8.69 20.06 -23.29
CA ASN A 212 -7.25 20.26 -23.50
C ASN A 212 -6.46 19.34 -22.55
N VAL A 213 -5.54 18.55 -23.12
CA VAL A 213 -4.63 17.67 -22.40
C VAL A 213 -3.20 18.14 -22.64
N ARG A 214 -2.50 18.52 -21.58
CA ARG A 214 -1.12 18.96 -21.60
C ARG A 214 -0.23 18.04 -20.78
N VAL A 215 0.88 17.61 -21.35
CA VAL A 215 1.90 16.80 -20.66
C VAL A 215 3.12 17.69 -20.37
N PHE A 216 3.56 17.71 -19.14
CA PHE A 216 4.67 18.52 -18.66
C PHE A 216 5.85 17.66 -18.20
N ASP A 217 7.05 18.06 -18.63
CA ASP A 217 8.32 17.68 -18.03
C ASP A 217 8.78 18.90 -17.17
N GLY A 218 8.62 18.81 -15.88
CA GLY A 218 8.77 19.94 -14.98
C GLY A 218 7.84 21.08 -15.36
N LYS A 219 8.41 22.19 -15.88
CA LYS A 219 7.65 23.36 -16.36
C LYS A 219 7.44 23.37 -17.88
N LYS A 220 8.11 22.47 -18.62
CA LYS A 220 8.09 22.44 -20.08
C LYS A 220 6.90 21.59 -20.55
N ILE A 221 6.07 22.15 -21.46
CA ILE A 221 5.07 21.37 -22.18
C ILE A 221 5.78 20.52 -23.23
N VAL A 222 5.69 19.20 -23.12
CA VAL A 222 6.26 18.24 -24.09
C VAL A 222 5.23 17.77 -25.10
N LYS A 223 3.96 17.84 -24.74
CA LYS A 223 2.83 17.52 -25.62
C LYS A 223 1.60 18.31 -25.20
N GLU A 224 0.83 18.79 -26.18
CA GLU A 224 -0.48 19.38 -26.00
C GLU A 224 -1.43 18.89 -27.10
N THR A 225 -2.65 18.54 -26.70
CA THR A 225 -3.70 18.12 -27.61
C THR A 225 -5.01 18.75 -27.15
N MET A 226 -5.72 19.42 -28.08
CA MET A 226 -7.01 20.03 -27.81
C MET A 226 -8.04 19.50 -28.81
N GLN A 227 -9.24 19.22 -28.34
CA GLN A 227 -10.36 18.83 -29.20
C GLN A 227 -11.69 19.36 -28.67
N PRO A 228 -12.64 19.71 -29.56
CA PRO A 228 -14.01 20.02 -29.16
C PRO A 228 -14.72 18.73 -28.70
N VAL A 229 -15.61 18.89 -27.72
CA VAL A 229 -16.42 17.81 -27.15
C VAL A 229 -17.87 18.28 -27.03
N GLU A 230 -18.78 17.55 -27.63
CA GLU A 230 -20.21 17.68 -27.41
C GLU A 230 -20.60 16.84 -26.20
N VAL A 231 -20.91 17.51 -25.08
CA VAL A 231 -21.34 16.87 -23.85
C VAL A 231 -22.83 16.63 -23.90
N LYS A 232 -23.26 15.40 -23.60
CA LYS A 232 -24.66 15.04 -23.42
C LYS A 232 -24.97 14.87 -21.94
N PRO A 233 -26.22 15.08 -21.50
CA PRO A 233 -26.61 14.83 -20.12
C PRO A 233 -26.28 13.39 -19.73
N SER A 234 -25.33 13.23 -18.82
CA SER A 234 -24.91 11.93 -18.29
C SER A 234 -24.02 12.09 -17.07
N ASP A 235 -24.00 11.07 -16.22
CA ASP A 235 -23.07 10.99 -15.08
C ASP A 235 -21.65 10.71 -15.55
N VAL A 236 -21.49 9.87 -16.57
CA VAL A 236 -20.19 9.51 -17.15
C VAL A 236 -20.31 9.35 -18.67
N MET A 237 -19.56 10.18 -19.40
CA MET A 237 -19.32 10.05 -20.84
C MET A 237 -17.82 10.03 -21.10
N TYR A 238 -17.29 8.99 -21.73
CA TYR A 238 -15.87 8.90 -22.01
C TYR A 238 -15.46 9.60 -23.29
N VAL A 239 -14.36 10.36 -23.19
CA VAL A 239 -13.71 11.03 -24.33
C VAL A 239 -12.27 10.57 -24.39
N ASP A 240 -11.84 9.98 -25.49
CA ASP A 240 -10.48 9.49 -25.69
C ASP A 240 -9.65 10.54 -26.45
N VAL A 241 -8.48 10.90 -25.88
CA VAL A 241 -7.52 11.86 -26.46
C VAL A 241 -6.19 11.15 -26.67
N PRO A 242 -5.71 11.00 -27.93
CA PRO A 242 -4.41 10.37 -28.18
C PRO A 242 -3.26 11.31 -27.86
N ILE A 243 -2.25 10.78 -27.19
CA ILE A 243 -1.02 11.46 -26.80
C ILE A 243 0.16 10.63 -27.30
N THR A 244 1.08 11.23 -28.05
CA THR A 244 2.35 10.59 -28.38
C THR A 244 3.50 11.41 -27.84
N ILE A 245 4.39 10.77 -27.09
CA ILE A 245 5.63 11.35 -26.57
C ILE A 245 6.80 10.66 -27.29
N ASN A 246 7.60 11.41 -28.03
CA ASN A 246 8.80 10.91 -28.68
C ASN A 246 9.98 10.94 -27.71
N ASN A 247 10.78 9.87 -27.67
CA ASN A 247 11.91 9.66 -26.76
C ASN A 247 11.51 9.98 -25.31
N PRO A 248 10.51 9.26 -24.75
CA PRO A 248 10.01 9.52 -23.41
C PRO A 248 11.09 9.25 -22.36
N HIS A 249 11.09 10.06 -21.31
CA HIS A 249 11.83 9.72 -20.09
C HIS A 249 11.00 8.66 -19.33
N LEU A 250 11.55 7.46 -19.22
CA LEU A 250 10.83 6.32 -18.63
C LEU A 250 10.91 6.36 -17.10
N TRP A 251 9.82 5.98 -16.44
CA TRP A 251 9.83 5.62 -15.03
C TRP A 251 10.58 4.29 -14.87
N ASN A 252 11.75 4.32 -14.26
CA ASN A 252 12.67 3.18 -14.19
C ASN A 252 12.88 2.66 -12.77
N GLY A 253 11.79 2.59 -12.01
CA GLY A 253 11.82 2.12 -10.62
C GLY A 253 12.75 2.97 -9.75
N ARG A 254 13.40 2.36 -8.76
CA ARG A 254 14.30 3.07 -7.82
C ARG A 254 15.48 3.79 -8.48
N GLN A 255 15.88 3.38 -9.67
CA GLN A 255 17.03 3.99 -10.34
C GLN A 255 16.71 5.38 -10.86
N ASP A 256 15.48 5.56 -11.36
CA ASP A 256 15.03 6.82 -11.93
C ASP A 256 13.49 6.86 -11.95
N PRO A 257 12.83 7.27 -10.85
CA PRO A 257 11.38 7.31 -10.71
C PRO A 257 10.77 8.55 -11.37
N PHE A 258 11.12 8.81 -12.62
CA PHE A 258 10.71 10.00 -13.34
C PHE A 258 9.22 10.02 -13.64
N MET A 259 8.56 11.17 -13.38
CA MET A 259 7.14 11.37 -13.57
C MET A 259 6.87 12.61 -14.40
N TYR A 260 6.10 12.48 -15.48
CA TYR A 260 5.42 13.59 -16.12
C TYR A 260 4.20 14.02 -15.29
N ARG A 261 3.80 15.27 -15.45
CA ARG A 261 2.52 15.80 -14.96
C ARG A 261 1.59 16.01 -16.16
N VAL A 262 0.40 15.40 -16.10
CA VAL A 262 -0.65 15.57 -17.11
C VAL A 262 -1.74 16.46 -16.55
N GLU A 263 -2.02 17.57 -17.24
CA GLU A 263 -3.08 18.49 -16.92
C GLU A 263 -4.21 18.32 -17.93
N VAL A 264 -5.42 18.07 -17.44
CA VAL A 264 -6.64 17.95 -18.22
C VAL A 264 -7.54 19.11 -17.86
N THR A 265 -7.95 19.91 -18.86
CA THR A 265 -8.78 21.10 -18.69
C THR A 265 -10.00 21.04 -19.58
N LEU A 266 -11.19 21.24 -18.99
CA LEU A 266 -12.43 21.53 -19.71
C LEU A 266 -12.64 23.04 -19.75
N SER A 267 -12.97 23.60 -20.93
CA SER A 267 -13.20 25.04 -21.08
C SER A 267 -14.32 25.34 -22.07
N LYS A 268 -14.98 26.48 -21.88
CA LYS A 268 -15.96 27.06 -22.80
C LYS A 268 -15.54 28.48 -23.15
N GLY A 269 -15.11 28.69 -24.39
CA GLY A 269 -14.40 29.89 -24.77
C GLY A 269 -13.13 30.07 -23.90
N ASN A 270 -13.00 31.24 -23.26
CA ASN A 270 -11.87 31.55 -22.37
C ASN A 270 -12.10 31.14 -20.89
N ARG A 271 -13.28 30.59 -20.58
CA ARG A 271 -13.62 30.17 -19.21
C ARG A 271 -13.23 28.72 -18.97
N ILE A 272 -12.40 28.46 -17.96
CA ILE A 272 -12.10 27.13 -17.47
C ILE A 272 -13.31 26.66 -16.62
N LEU A 273 -13.90 25.52 -17.01
CA LEU A 273 -14.99 24.88 -16.30
C LEU A 273 -14.45 23.91 -15.26
N ASP A 274 -13.42 23.11 -15.62
CA ASP A 274 -12.82 22.17 -14.72
C ASP A 274 -11.36 21.89 -15.09
N LYS A 275 -10.58 21.47 -14.10
CA LYS A 275 -9.17 21.17 -14.28
C LYS A 275 -8.75 20.06 -13.30
N ILE A 276 -8.08 19.02 -13.82
CA ILE A 276 -7.50 17.93 -13.04
C ILE A 276 -6.06 17.72 -13.47
N GLU A 277 -5.21 17.40 -12.50
CA GLU A 277 -3.82 17.01 -12.75
C GLU A 277 -3.64 15.53 -12.36
N GLN A 278 -2.92 14.77 -13.20
CA GLN A 278 -2.59 13.37 -12.96
C GLN A 278 -1.11 13.11 -13.20
N PRO A 279 -0.48 12.20 -12.42
CA PRO A 279 0.87 11.74 -12.70
C PRO A 279 0.89 10.80 -13.91
N LEU A 280 2.01 10.79 -14.66
CA LEU A 280 2.28 9.85 -15.72
C LEU A 280 3.73 9.39 -15.65
N GLY A 281 3.95 8.16 -15.16
CA GLY A 281 5.23 7.47 -15.30
C GLY A 281 5.16 6.53 -16.49
N VAL A 282 5.91 6.83 -17.53
CA VAL A 282 5.93 6.01 -18.75
C VAL A 282 6.81 4.79 -18.53
N ARG A 283 6.26 3.59 -18.66
CA ARG A 283 7.01 2.34 -18.49
C ARG A 283 6.35 1.19 -19.24
N PHE A 284 7.11 0.14 -19.47
CA PHE A 284 6.62 -1.18 -19.86
C PHE A 284 7.32 -2.26 -19.02
N PHE A 285 6.68 -3.38 -18.85
CA PHE A 285 7.22 -4.50 -18.08
C PHE A 285 6.70 -5.82 -18.64
N GLU A 286 7.43 -6.87 -18.34
CA GLU A 286 7.13 -8.23 -18.76
C GLU A 286 7.40 -9.20 -17.63
N LEU A 287 6.71 -10.32 -17.63
CA LEU A 287 6.90 -11.41 -16.68
C LEU A 287 7.05 -12.73 -17.42
N ASP A 288 8.21 -13.35 -17.24
CA ASP A 288 8.61 -14.61 -17.85
C ASP A 288 8.72 -15.71 -16.78
N ALA A 289 8.37 -16.95 -17.12
CA ALA A 289 8.37 -18.05 -16.17
C ALA A 289 9.78 -18.48 -15.72
N ASP A 290 10.79 -18.31 -16.56
CA ASP A 290 12.18 -18.69 -16.27
C ASP A 290 13.04 -17.50 -15.83
N LYS A 291 12.82 -16.32 -16.45
CA LYS A 291 13.65 -15.13 -16.28
C LYS A 291 13.12 -14.15 -15.23
N GLY A 292 11.87 -14.36 -14.79
CA GLY A 292 11.23 -13.49 -13.83
C GLY A 292 10.73 -12.16 -14.42
N PHE A 293 10.72 -11.10 -13.62
CA PHE A 293 10.20 -9.78 -13.99
C PHE A 293 11.26 -8.91 -14.67
N SER A 294 10.85 -8.16 -15.68
CA SER A 294 11.66 -7.11 -16.31
C SER A 294 10.92 -5.78 -16.36
N LEU A 295 11.65 -4.69 -16.19
CA LEU A 295 11.14 -3.32 -16.29
C LEU A 295 11.92 -2.59 -17.40
N ASN A 296 11.20 -2.01 -18.36
CA ASN A 296 11.78 -1.30 -19.51
C ASN A 296 12.83 -2.12 -20.25
N GLY A 297 12.55 -3.43 -20.41
CA GLY A 297 13.43 -4.39 -21.09
C GLY A 297 14.65 -4.82 -20.30
N ARG A 298 14.77 -4.46 -19.01
CA ARG A 298 15.89 -4.87 -18.15
C ARG A 298 15.38 -5.82 -17.05
N PRO A 299 16.05 -6.95 -16.82
CA PRO A 299 15.71 -7.83 -15.71
C PRO A 299 15.74 -7.09 -14.39
N LEU A 300 14.68 -7.25 -13.59
CA LEU A 300 14.55 -6.67 -12.27
C LEU A 300 13.96 -7.71 -11.31
N ARG A 301 14.80 -8.30 -10.46
CA ARG A 301 14.31 -9.18 -9.41
C ARG A 301 13.55 -8.34 -8.39
N LEU A 302 12.29 -8.67 -8.16
CA LEU A 302 11.49 -8.01 -7.15
C LEU A 302 11.76 -8.62 -5.78
N HIS A 303 12.26 -7.80 -4.87
CA HIS A 303 12.42 -8.11 -3.46
C HIS A 303 11.66 -7.08 -2.66
N GLY A 304 10.60 -7.55 -2.03
CA GLY A 304 9.59 -6.69 -1.46
C GLY A 304 9.20 -7.08 -0.05
N VAL A 305 8.27 -6.29 0.45
CA VAL A 305 7.68 -6.44 1.78
C VAL A 305 6.17 -6.33 1.69
N CYS A 306 5.45 -6.94 2.64
CA CYS A 306 4.02 -6.75 2.81
C CYS A 306 3.75 -5.67 3.86
N ARG A 307 2.70 -4.85 3.64
CA ARG A 307 2.29 -3.80 4.58
C ARG A 307 0.79 -3.87 4.86
N HIS A 308 0.43 -3.95 6.14
CA HIS A 308 -0.90 -3.56 6.61
C HIS A 308 -0.96 -2.06 6.89
N GLN A 309 -2.14 -1.45 6.66
CA GLN A 309 -2.37 -0.03 6.90
C GLN A 309 -2.90 0.19 8.32
N ASP A 310 -2.05 -0.08 9.31
CA ASP A 310 -2.38 0.21 10.71
C ASP A 310 -1.15 0.58 11.55
N ARG A 311 -1.40 1.12 12.74
CA ARG A 311 -0.40 1.56 13.69
C ARG A 311 -0.95 1.51 15.12
N ILE A 312 -0.09 1.23 16.09
CA ILE A 312 -0.50 0.96 17.47
C ILE A 312 -1.30 2.11 18.12
N GLU A 313 -0.96 3.36 17.80
CA GLU A 313 -1.59 4.51 18.45
C GLU A 313 -2.96 4.88 17.85
N VAL A 314 -3.15 4.57 16.55
CA VAL A 314 -4.27 5.11 15.76
C VAL A 314 -5.08 4.04 15.00
N GLY A 315 -4.70 2.75 15.13
CA GLY A 315 -5.31 1.71 14.30
C GLY A 315 -5.10 2.01 12.82
N ASN A 316 -6.17 1.91 12.01
CA ASN A 316 -6.10 2.22 10.58
C ASN A 316 -6.32 3.71 10.22
N ALA A 317 -6.59 4.57 11.21
CA ALA A 317 -6.81 6.01 11.01
C ALA A 317 -5.48 6.77 10.84
N LEU A 318 -4.73 6.40 9.80
CA LEU A 318 -3.41 6.96 9.51
C LEU A 318 -3.52 8.36 8.91
N ARG A 319 -2.53 9.20 9.27
CA ARG A 319 -2.34 10.54 8.72
C ARG A 319 -1.17 10.55 7.74
N PRO A 320 -0.97 11.63 6.95
CA PRO A 320 0.10 11.73 5.97
C PRO A 320 1.50 11.41 6.53
N GLU A 321 1.83 11.90 7.72
CA GLU A 321 3.12 11.64 8.37
C GLU A 321 3.39 10.15 8.61
N HIS A 322 2.36 9.37 8.92
CA HIS A 322 2.49 7.92 9.13
C HIS A 322 2.83 7.18 7.83
N HIS A 323 2.19 7.57 6.71
CA HIS A 323 2.50 7.00 5.39
C HIS A 323 3.91 7.37 4.92
N ILE A 324 4.34 8.62 5.17
CA ILE A 324 5.69 9.09 4.83
C ILE A 324 6.75 8.30 5.61
N GLU A 325 6.55 8.10 6.91
CA GLU A 325 7.47 7.33 7.76
C GLU A 325 7.55 5.86 7.31
N ASP A 326 6.40 5.21 7.08
CA ASP A 326 6.36 3.83 6.60
C ASP A 326 7.10 3.68 5.25
N ALA A 327 6.84 4.57 4.30
CA ALA A 327 7.50 4.56 2.99
C ALA A 327 9.01 4.79 3.10
N ALA A 328 9.45 5.68 3.98
CA ALA A 328 10.86 5.95 4.22
C ALA A 328 11.58 4.72 4.80
N LEU A 329 10.98 4.02 5.77
CA LEU A 329 11.52 2.79 6.36
C LEU A 329 11.60 1.65 5.32
N ILE A 330 10.58 1.51 4.47
CA ILE A 330 10.56 0.53 3.38
C ILE A 330 11.65 0.85 2.32
N ALA A 331 11.83 2.12 2.01
CA ALA A 331 12.92 2.52 1.12
C ALA A 331 14.30 2.30 1.76
N GLU A 332 14.44 2.51 3.07
CA GLU A 332 15.69 2.35 3.83
C GLU A 332 16.19 0.90 3.84
N VAL A 333 15.30 -0.09 3.96
CA VAL A 333 15.72 -1.50 3.92
C VAL A 333 16.24 -1.92 2.54
N GLY A 334 16.02 -1.09 1.53
CA GLY A 334 16.44 -1.37 0.16
C GLY A 334 15.40 -2.12 -0.68
N ALA A 335 14.16 -2.30 -0.20
CA ALA A 335 13.10 -2.95 -0.98
C ALA A 335 12.86 -2.21 -2.30
N ASN A 336 12.58 -2.95 -3.37
CA ASN A 336 12.21 -2.41 -4.69
C ASN A 336 10.77 -2.76 -5.09
N ALA A 337 10.06 -3.49 -4.22
CA ALA A 337 8.66 -3.85 -4.39
C ALA A 337 7.92 -3.82 -3.06
N ILE A 338 6.59 -3.71 -3.14
CA ILE A 338 5.69 -3.78 -1.98
C ILE A 338 4.39 -4.47 -2.37
N ARG A 339 3.90 -5.34 -1.50
CA ARG A 339 2.54 -5.87 -1.55
C ARG A 339 1.70 -5.14 -0.50
N LEU A 340 0.68 -4.42 -0.96
CA LEU A 340 -0.25 -3.68 -0.10
C LEU A 340 -1.37 -4.64 0.33
N ALA A 341 -1.03 -5.46 1.32
CA ALA A 341 -1.90 -6.52 1.82
C ALA A 341 -2.91 -5.97 2.84
N HIS A 342 -4.13 -6.49 2.90
CA HIS A 342 -4.80 -7.39 1.92
C HIS A 342 -5.98 -6.64 1.30
N TYR A 343 -5.87 -5.33 1.08
CA TYR A 343 -6.95 -4.43 0.68
C TYR A 343 -6.39 -3.13 0.07
N PRO A 344 -7.20 -2.37 -0.69
CA PRO A 344 -6.81 -1.07 -1.19
C PRO A 344 -6.39 -0.14 -0.05
N GLN A 345 -5.19 0.43 -0.13
CA GLN A 345 -4.67 1.35 0.87
C GLN A 345 -4.91 2.82 0.46
N ALA A 346 -4.56 3.78 1.32
CA ALA A 346 -4.75 5.19 1.01
C ALA A 346 -3.95 5.61 -0.24
N THR A 347 -4.52 6.48 -1.07
CA THR A 347 -3.90 6.97 -2.32
C THR A 347 -2.47 7.47 -2.11
N MET A 348 -2.22 8.11 -0.98
CA MET A 348 -0.89 8.63 -0.63
C MET A 348 0.22 7.59 -0.62
N ILE A 349 -0.05 6.32 -0.24
CA ILE A 349 1.01 5.31 -0.26
C ILE A 349 1.41 4.95 -1.69
N TYR A 350 0.47 4.93 -2.64
CA TYR A 350 0.78 4.71 -4.06
C TYR A 350 1.60 5.87 -4.63
N ASP A 351 1.24 7.13 -4.31
CA ASP A 351 2.04 8.31 -4.69
C ASP A 351 3.48 8.23 -4.16
N LEU A 352 3.65 7.76 -2.93
CA LEU A 352 4.97 7.56 -2.34
C LEU A 352 5.73 6.42 -3.04
N MET A 353 5.05 5.33 -3.41
CA MET A 353 5.68 4.24 -4.16
C MET A 353 6.10 4.67 -5.57
N ASP A 354 5.29 5.47 -6.25
CA ASP A 354 5.66 6.11 -7.52
C ASP A 354 6.95 6.93 -7.39
N LYS A 355 7.00 7.76 -6.34
CA LYS A 355 8.15 8.65 -6.04
C LYS A 355 9.40 7.91 -5.60
N TYR A 356 9.28 6.84 -4.80
CA TYR A 356 10.41 6.02 -4.37
C TYR A 356 10.80 4.97 -5.42
N GLY A 357 9.99 4.78 -6.46
CA GLY A 357 10.25 3.85 -7.53
C GLY A 357 10.07 2.38 -7.13
N LEU A 358 9.12 2.07 -6.25
CA LEU A 358 8.83 0.70 -5.87
C LEU A 358 7.72 0.10 -6.73
N VAL A 359 7.91 -1.15 -7.14
CA VAL A 359 6.86 -1.91 -7.83
C VAL A 359 5.79 -2.33 -6.82
N VAL A 360 4.53 -2.03 -7.13
CA VAL A 360 3.39 -2.29 -6.25
C VAL A 360 2.55 -3.47 -6.75
N TRP A 361 2.20 -4.34 -5.81
CA TRP A 361 1.10 -5.27 -5.90
C TRP A 361 -0.04 -4.75 -5.01
N ALA A 362 -1.15 -4.32 -5.62
CA ALA A 362 -2.37 -3.90 -4.96
C ALA A 362 -3.45 -4.97 -5.12
N GLU A 363 -4.27 -5.22 -4.10
CA GLU A 363 -5.23 -6.32 -4.10
C GLU A 363 -6.58 -5.95 -3.49
N ILE A 364 -7.64 -6.65 -3.93
CA ILE A 364 -8.96 -6.58 -3.29
C ILE A 364 -8.97 -7.45 -2.01
N PRO A 365 -9.86 -7.15 -1.04
CA PRO A 365 -9.88 -7.85 0.25
C PRO A 365 -10.57 -9.22 0.18
N PHE A 366 -10.29 -10.01 -0.85
CA PHE A 366 -10.81 -11.37 -0.99
C PHE A 366 -9.87 -12.38 -0.30
N VAL A 367 -10.04 -12.48 1.02
CA VAL A 367 -9.14 -13.19 1.92
C VAL A 367 -9.83 -14.44 2.50
N GLY A 368 -9.09 -15.55 2.55
CA GLY A 368 -9.60 -16.84 3.02
C GLY A 368 -9.35 -17.20 4.48
N PRO A 369 -8.13 -17.00 5.04
CA PRO A 369 -7.81 -17.50 6.37
C PRO A 369 -8.07 -16.50 7.47
N GLY A 370 -8.23 -17.01 8.69
CA GLY A 370 -8.37 -16.24 9.92
C GLY A 370 -9.82 -15.87 10.25
N GLY A 371 -10.00 -15.27 11.43
CA GLY A 371 -11.28 -14.80 11.91
C GLY A 371 -12.28 -15.91 12.25
N TYR A 372 -13.51 -15.49 12.57
CA TYR A 372 -14.58 -16.42 12.95
C TYR A 372 -15.01 -17.28 11.76
N GLN A 373 -15.09 -18.61 11.97
CA GLN A 373 -15.46 -19.63 10.99
C GLN A 373 -14.53 -19.78 9.78
N ASP A 374 -13.47 -18.97 9.66
CA ASP A 374 -12.45 -19.08 8.61
C ASP A 374 -13.06 -19.19 7.19
N GLN A 375 -14.08 -18.38 6.92
CA GLN A 375 -14.94 -18.45 5.75
C GLN A 375 -14.77 -17.21 4.86
N GLY A 376 -13.89 -17.30 3.86
CA GLY A 376 -13.55 -16.19 2.98
C GLY A 376 -14.51 -15.97 1.81
N PHE A 377 -15.33 -16.96 1.45
CA PHE A 377 -16.22 -16.92 0.30
C PHE A 377 -17.61 -17.45 0.63
N VAL A 378 -18.63 -16.72 0.18
CA VAL A 378 -20.03 -17.15 0.19
C VAL A 378 -20.57 -17.00 -1.23
N ASN A 379 -21.04 -18.09 -1.84
CA ASN A 379 -21.48 -18.08 -3.22
C ASN A 379 -22.91 -17.52 -3.38
N THR A 380 -23.07 -16.22 -3.10
CA THR A 380 -24.31 -15.49 -3.32
C THR A 380 -24.15 -14.41 -4.41
N PRO A 381 -25.22 -14.07 -5.14
CA PRO A 381 -25.18 -13.00 -6.14
C PRO A 381 -24.71 -11.66 -5.56
N SER A 382 -25.14 -11.29 -4.34
CA SER A 382 -24.78 -10.04 -3.69
C SER A 382 -23.29 -9.98 -3.32
N PHE A 383 -22.70 -11.04 -2.77
CA PHE A 383 -21.28 -11.12 -2.48
C PHE A 383 -20.44 -11.01 -3.76
N ARG A 384 -20.84 -11.75 -4.82
CA ARG A 384 -20.13 -11.73 -6.11
C ARG A 384 -20.20 -10.36 -6.77
N GLN A 385 -21.35 -9.68 -6.72
CA GLN A 385 -21.50 -8.33 -7.25
C GLN A 385 -20.64 -7.33 -6.47
N ASN A 386 -20.68 -7.38 -5.13
CA ASN A 386 -19.89 -6.51 -4.28
C ASN A 386 -18.37 -6.64 -4.55
N GLY A 387 -17.86 -7.86 -4.66
CA GLY A 387 -16.44 -8.03 -4.96
C GLY A 387 -16.04 -7.54 -6.36
N LYS A 388 -16.94 -7.63 -7.37
CA LYS A 388 -16.72 -7.00 -8.68
C LYS A 388 -16.64 -5.48 -8.58
N GLU A 389 -17.53 -4.87 -7.79
CA GLU A 389 -17.51 -3.42 -7.54
C GLU A 389 -16.23 -2.98 -6.87
N GLN A 390 -15.79 -3.66 -5.82
CA GLN A 390 -14.52 -3.37 -5.15
C GLN A 390 -13.30 -3.53 -6.08
N LEU A 391 -13.33 -4.48 -7.02
CA LEU A 391 -12.27 -4.64 -8.02
C LEU A 391 -12.25 -3.48 -9.01
N ILE A 392 -13.42 -3.03 -9.49
CA ILE A 392 -13.52 -1.87 -10.39
C ILE A 392 -13.04 -0.60 -9.66
N GLU A 393 -13.45 -0.40 -8.41
CA GLU A 393 -13.00 0.70 -7.57
C GLU A 393 -11.49 0.72 -7.44
N LEU A 394 -10.86 -0.40 -7.07
CA LEU A 394 -9.41 -0.52 -6.94
C LEU A 394 -8.70 -0.12 -8.22
N ILE A 395 -9.11 -0.69 -9.36
CA ILE A 395 -8.45 -0.46 -10.65
C ILE A 395 -8.64 0.99 -11.10
N ARG A 396 -9.87 1.51 -11.08
CA ARG A 396 -10.17 2.85 -11.60
C ARG A 396 -9.58 3.97 -10.73
N GLN A 397 -9.62 3.83 -9.42
CA GLN A 397 -9.09 4.83 -8.48
C GLN A 397 -7.57 4.95 -8.57
N HIS A 398 -6.86 3.86 -8.86
CA HIS A 398 -5.41 3.82 -8.85
C HIS A 398 -4.77 3.57 -10.23
N TYR A 399 -5.53 3.75 -11.31
CA TYR A 399 -5.12 3.43 -12.68
C TYR A 399 -3.80 4.09 -13.10
N ASN A 400 -3.58 5.35 -12.73
CA ASN A 400 -2.48 6.16 -13.23
C ASN A 400 -1.14 5.97 -12.52
N HIS A 401 -1.08 5.18 -11.43
CA HIS A 401 0.15 4.91 -10.71
C HIS A 401 1.08 3.99 -11.51
N PRO A 402 2.26 4.45 -11.97
CA PRO A 402 3.20 3.61 -12.71
C PRO A 402 3.81 2.51 -11.84
N SER A 403 3.90 2.71 -10.54
CA SER A 403 4.39 1.71 -9.58
C SER A 403 3.55 0.45 -9.58
N ILE A 404 2.23 0.54 -9.79
CA ILE A 404 1.36 -0.64 -9.83
C ILE A 404 1.64 -1.43 -11.11
N CYS A 405 2.19 -2.64 -10.95
CA CYS A 405 2.39 -3.62 -12.01
C CYS A 405 1.48 -4.85 -11.84
N PHE A 406 0.93 -5.04 -10.66
CA PHE A 406 0.14 -6.22 -10.31
C PHE A 406 -1.18 -5.85 -9.63
N TRP A 407 -2.29 -6.44 -10.14
CA TRP A 407 -3.58 -6.47 -9.46
C TRP A 407 -3.80 -7.84 -8.82
N GLY A 408 -4.04 -7.88 -7.51
CA GLY A 408 -4.28 -9.09 -6.74
C GLY A 408 -5.77 -9.41 -6.62
N LEU A 409 -6.16 -10.64 -6.92
CA LEU A 409 -7.56 -11.06 -6.86
C LEU A 409 -7.94 -11.77 -5.56
N PHE A 410 -7.03 -12.52 -4.94
CA PHE A 410 -7.31 -13.22 -3.70
C PHE A 410 -6.06 -13.53 -2.87
N ASN A 411 -6.29 -13.78 -1.59
CA ASN A 411 -5.31 -14.34 -0.67
C ASN A 411 -5.87 -15.58 0.04
N GLU A 412 -5.21 -16.73 -0.11
CA GLU A 412 -5.41 -17.97 0.67
C GLU A 412 -6.85 -18.49 0.72
N LEU A 413 -7.59 -18.42 -0.37
CA LEU A 413 -8.96 -18.93 -0.43
C LEU A 413 -8.98 -20.44 -0.21
N LYS A 414 -10.06 -20.91 0.43
CA LYS A 414 -10.31 -22.34 0.66
C LYS A 414 -11.26 -22.91 -0.38
N THR A 415 -11.02 -24.15 -0.78
CA THR A 415 -11.81 -24.82 -1.81
C THR A 415 -12.83 -25.86 -1.30
N PRO A 416 -12.79 -26.32 -0.03
CA PRO A 416 -13.71 -27.42 0.39
C PRO A 416 -15.16 -27.00 0.64
N ALA A 417 -15.42 -25.72 0.96
CA ALA A 417 -16.79 -25.23 1.17
C ALA A 417 -17.40 -24.70 -0.14
N ASP A 418 -17.85 -23.45 -0.19
CA ASP A 418 -18.20 -22.82 -1.45
C ASP A 418 -16.92 -22.66 -2.30
N ASN A 419 -16.85 -23.37 -3.42
CA ASN A 419 -15.66 -23.33 -4.28
C ASN A 419 -15.59 -21.99 -5.03
N PRO A 420 -14.55 -21.15 -4.81
CA PRO A 420 -14.46 -19.85 -5.42
C PRO A 420 -13.97 -19.86 -6.88
N LEU A 421 -13.62 -21.01 -7.46
CA LEU A 421 -12.92 -21.14 -8.74
C LEU A 421 -13.61 -20.35 -9.87
N GLU A 422 -14.90 -20.55 -10.07
CA GLU A 422 -15.66 -19.86 -11.13
C GLU A 422 -15.74 -18.36 -10.88
N TYR A 423 -15.89 -17.96 -9.63
CA TYR A 423 -15.93 -16.54 -9.30
C TYR A 423 -14.58 -15.85 -9.50
N VAL A 424 -13.46 -16.49 -9.15
CA VAL A 424 -12.11 -15.97 -9.44
C VAL A 424 -11.87 -15.87 -10.95
N ARG A 425 -12.38 -16.81 -11.76
CA ARG A 425 -12.35 -16.71 -13.23
C ARG A 425 -13.10 -15.47 -13.72
N GLU A 426 -14.29 -15.18 -13.17
CA GLU A 426 -15.04 -13.96 -13.51
C GLU A 426 -14.30 -12.69 -13.13
N LEU A 427 -13.69 -12.66 -11.93
CA LEU A 427 -12.87 -11.54 -11.48
C LEU A 427 -11.64 -11.33 -12.37
N ASN A 428 -10.98 -12.42 -12.81
CA ASN A 428 -9.85 -12.34 -13.72
C ASN A 428 -10.24 -11.72 -15.08
N VAL A 429 -11.35 -12.17 -15.66
CA VAL A 429 -11.90 -11.60 -16.91
C VAL A 429 -12.25 -10.12 -16.72
N LEU A 430 -12.87 -9.77 -15.59
CA LEU A 430 -13.22 -8.38 -15.29
C LEU A 430 -11.99 -7.51 -15.12
N ALA A 431 -10.95 -7.98 -14.41
CA ALA A 431 -9.71 -7.24 -14.20
C ALA A 431 -9.04 -6.90 -15.55
N HIS A 432 -8.91 -7.87 -16.46
CA HIS A 432 -8.38 -7.64 -17.81
C HIS A 432 -9.24 -6.70 -18.67
N LYS A 433 -10.57 -6.70 -18.46
CA LYS A 433 -11.48 -5.76 -19.13
C LYS A 433 -11.28 -4.33 -18.63
N GLU A 434 -11.10 -4.14 -17.34
CA GLU A 434 -10.86 -2.82 -16.73
C GLU A 434 -9.44 -2.33 -17.01
N ASP A 435 -8.45 -3.23 -16.98
CA ASP A 435 -7.05 -2.91 -17.26
C ASP A 435 -6.31 -4.08 -17.94
N SER A 436 -6.10 -3.96 -19.23
CA SER A 436 -5.35 -4.95 -20.04
C SER A 436 -3.82 -4.75 -19.99
N THR A 437 -3.32 -3.77 -19.25
CA THR A 437 -1.89 -3.37 -19.25
C THR A 437 -1.10 -3.94 -18.08
N ARG A 438 -1.78 -4.43 -17.02
CA ARG A 438 -1.15 -4.95 -15.82
C ARG A 438 -1.35 -6.45 -15.66
N ILE A 439 -0.47 -7.06 -14.89
CA ILE A 439 -0.47 -8.49 -14.60
C ILE A 439 -1.48 -8.77 -13.48
N ILE A 440 -2.32 -9.77 -13.68
CA ILE A 440 -3.24 -10.24 -12.66
C ILE A 440 -2.54 -11.35 -11.87
N THR A 441 -2.54 -11.26 -10.54
CA THR A 441 -1.89 -12.22 -9.65
C THR A 441 -2.75 -12.57 -8.44
N SER A 442 -2.32 -13.55 -7.67
CA SER A 442 -2.98 -13.96 -6.43
C SER A 442 -1.99 -14.65 -5.49
N ALA A 443 -2.35 -14.70 -4.20
CA ALA A 443 -1.57 -15.38 -3.18
C ALA A 443 -2.30 -16.67 -2.75
N SER A 444 -1.60 -17.80 -2.78
CA SER A 444 -2.15 -19.11 -2.48
C SER A 444 -1.36 -19.84 -1.38
N ASN A 445 -2.07 -20.59 -0.55
CA ASN A 445 -1.49 -21.58 0.36
C ASN A 445 -1.97 -23.00 0.04
N LEU A 446 -2.70 -23.18 -1.06
CA LEU A 446 -3.24 -24.46 -1.52
C LEU A 446 -2.14 -25.40 -2.03
N ASN A 447 -2.50 -26.65 -2.26
CA ASN A 447 -1.63 -27.62 -2.92
C ASN A 447 -1.20 -27.12 -4.31
N ASP A 448 0.02 -27.47 -4.72
CA ASP A 448 0.64 -26.96 -5.94
C ASP A 448 -0.15 -27.32 -7.22
N ASP A 449 -0.93 -28.40 -7.20
CA ASP A 449 -1.76 -28.90 -8.30
C ASP A 449 -3.18 -28.31 -8.33
N ASN A 450 -3.58 -27.49 -7.36
CA ASN A 450 -4.92 -26.94 -7.30
C ASN A 450 -5.21 -26.01 -8.50
N GLU A 451 -6.40 -26.17 -9.12
CA GLU A 451 -6.80 -25.41 -10.31
C GLU A 451 -6.85 -23.90 -10.07
N LEU A 452 -7.17 -23.47 -8.84
CA LEU A 452 -7.22 -22.04 -8.49
C LEU A 452 -5.87 -21.33 -8.71
N ASN A 453 -4.76 -22.07 -8.56
CA ASN A 453 -3.42 -21.55 -8.79
C ASN A 453 -3.09 -21.23 -10.27
N ARG A 454 -4.01 -21.53 -11.20
CA ARG A 454 -3.83 -21.37 -12.65
C ARG A 454 -4.81 -20.41 -13.30
N VAL A 455 -5.57 -19.66 -12.49
CA VAL A 455 -6.58 -18.74 -13.01
C VAL A 455 -5.98 -17.40 -13.42
N THR A 456 -5.03 -16.90 -12.64
CA THR A 456 -4.39 -15.60 -12.86
C THR A 456 -3.12 -15.71 -13.72
N ASP A 457 -2.64 -14.60 -14.28
CA ASP A 457 -1.45 -14.57 -15.16
C ASP A 457 -0.18 -15.02 -14.45
N ALA A 458 -0.12 -14.80 -13.13
CA ALA A 458 0.95 -15.23 -12.25
C ALA A 458 0.38 -15.69 -10.91
N ILE A 459 1.09 -16.55 -10.21
CA ILE A 459 0.71 -17.02 -8.89
C ILE A 459 1.87 -16.86 -7.92
N CYS A 460 1.56 -16.45 -6.71
CA CYS A 460 2.48 -16.44 -5.59
C CYS A 460 2.01 -17.38 -4.48
N TRP A 461 2.95 -17.93 -3.74
CA TRP A 461 2.63 -18.78 -2.60
C TRP A 461 3.04 -18.15 -1.27
N ASN A 462 2.17 -18.33 -0.28
CA ASN A 462 2.48 -18.12 1.13
C ASN A 462 3.17 -19.37 1.67
N LYS A 463 4.48 -19.31 1.88
CA LYS A 463 5.30 -20.45 2.30
C LYS A 463 6.12 -20.12 3.53
N TYR A 464 5.85 -20.83 4.59
CA TYR A 464 6.43 -20.58 5.92
C TYR A 464 7.23 -21.80 6.43
N PHE A 465 8.08 -22.36 5.54
CA PHE A 465 8.97 -23.47 5.89
C PHE A 465 9.92 -23.07 7.03
N GLY A 466 9.90 -23.83 8.13
CA GLY A 466 10.65 -23.51 9.34
C GLY A 466 9.91 -22.64 10.35
N TRP A 467 8.71 -22.16 10.02
CA TRP A 467 7.82 -21.50 10.96
C TRP A 467 6.59 -22.37 11.27
N TYR A 468 5.56 -22.44 10.43
CA TYR A 468 4.38 -23.28 10.67
C TYR A 468 4.63 -24.76 10.40
N GLY A 469 5.63 -25.13 9.61
CA GLY A 469 5.97 -26.52 9.30
C GLY A 469 7.31 -26.62 8.55
N GLY A 470 7.79 -27.84 8.36
CA GLY A 470 9.05 -28.07 7.64
C GLY A 470 10.29 -27.51 8.33
N ASN A 471 11.34 -27.27 7.54
CA ASN A 471 12.60 -26.65 7.96
C ASN A 471 12.87 -25.40 7.14
N PRO A 472 13.65 -24.44 7.67
CA PRO A 472 13.99 -23.23 6.90
C PRO A 472 14.68 -23.47 5.56
N ASP A 473 15.34 -24.62 5.39
CA ASP A 473 16.05 -25.02 4.16
C ASP A 473 15.13 -25.67 3.09
N ASP A 474 13.84 -25.86 3.35
CA ASP A 474 12.93 -26.59 2.44
C ASP A 474 12.35 -25.72 1.32
N LEU A 475 12.43 -24.40 1.43
CA LEU A 475 11.81 -23.46 0.48
C LEU A 475 12.32 -23.64 -0.95
N GLY A 476 13.64 -23.75 -1.11
CA GLY A 476 14.26 -23.90 -2.41
C GLY A 476 13.92 -25.23 -3.06
N VAL A 477 13.93 -26.31 -2.29
CA VAL A 477 13.59 -27.65 -2.78
C VAL A 477 12.14 -27.68 -3.27
N TRP A 478 11.22 -27.06 -2.53
CA TRP A 478 9.83 -26.91 -2.96
C TRP A 478 9.72 -26.09 -4.24
N ALA A 479 10.38 -24.94 -4.33
CA ALA A 479 10.31 -24.07 -5.49
C ALA A 479 10.86 -24.74 -6.77
N ASP A 480 11.98 -25.45 -6.69
CA ASP A 480 12.55 -26.21 -7.79
C ASP A 480 11.61 -27.32 -8.28
N LYS A 481 10.97 -28.03 -7.35
CA LYS A 481 9.96 -29.07 -7.66
C LYS A 481 8.75 -28.48 -8.39
N VAL A 482 8.21 -27.36 -7.92
CA VAL A 482 7.04 -26.72 -8.56
C VAL A 482 7.41 -26.20 -9.95
N HIS A 483 8.55 -25.55 -10.08
CA HIS A 483 9.02 -25.03 -11.37
C HIS A 483 9.24 -26.17 -12.39
N ALA A 484 9.84 -27.27 -11.98
CA ALA A 484 10.01 -28.45 -12.83
C ALA A 484 8.68 -29.12 -13.23
N ALA A 485 7.71 -29.16 -12.31
CA ALA A 485 6.40 -29.76 -12.58
C ALA A 485 5.51 -28.87 -13.44
N TYR A 486 5.66 -27.56 -13.35
CA TYR A 486 4.82 -26.55 -14.04
C TYR A 486 5.68 -25.45 -14.65
N PRO A 487 6.47 -25.72 -15.69
CA PRO A 487 7.47 -24.78 -16.23
C PRO A 487 6.88 -23.51 -16.86
N GLN A 488 5.58 -23.49 -17.14
CA GLN A 488 4.90 -22.28 -17.66
C GLN A 488 4.34 -21.38 -16.56
N LEU A 489 4.33 -21.86 -15.31
CA LEU A 489 3.84 -21.04 -14.19
C LEU A 489 4.86 -19.96 -13.81
N LYS A 490 4.38 -18.75 -13.72
CA LYS A 490 5.16 -17.58 -13.26
C LYS A 490 5.08 -17.54 -11.74
N ILE A 491 6.12 -18.09 -11.08
CA ILE A 491 6.15 -18.37 -9.65
C ILE A 491 6.70 -17.20 -8.86
N GLY A 492 5.99 -16.79 -7.79
CA GLY A 492 6.48 -15.85 -6.78
C GLY A 492 6.22 -16.36 -5.36
N ILE A 493 6.82 -15.69 -4.38
CA ILE A 493 6.58 -15.91 -2.96
C ILE A 493 5.88 -14.67 -2.39
N SER A 494 4.58 -14.79 -2.13
CA SER A 494 3.77 -13.68 -1.63
C SER A 494 3.95 -13.42 -0.15
N GLU A 495 4.28 -14.49 0.61
CA GLU A 495 4.54 -14.36 2.04
C GLU A 495 5.54 -15.41 2.51
N TYR A 496 6.51 -14.96 3.31
CA TYR A 496 7.39 -15.75 4.13
C TYR A 496 7.85 -14.91 5.32
N GLY A 497 7.92 -15.51 6.52
CA GLY A 497 8.27 -14.78 7.74
C GLY A 497 8.14 -15.62 8.99
N ALA A 498 8.70 -15.14 10.08
CA ALA A 498 8.63 -15.72 11.40
C ALA A 498 8.36 -14.63 12.44
N GLY A 499 7.61 -14.96 13.50
CA GLY A 499 7.35 -14.05 14.60
C GLY A 499 8.62 -13.78 15.43
N ALA A 500 8.71 -12.57 15.96
CA ALA A 500 9.79 -12.18 16.86
C ALA A 500 9.40 -11.03 17.80
N SER A 501 9.71 -11.18 19.08
CA SER A 501 9.72 -10.10 20.04
C SER A 501 11.15 -9.61 20.28
N ILE A 502 11.31 -8.29 20.34
CA ILE A 502 12.60 -7.67 20.73
C ILE A 502 12.98 -7.96 22.20
N TYR A 503 12.05 -8.47 22.99
CA TYR A 503 12.25 -8.86 24.39
C TYR A 503 12.61 -10.33 24.55
N HIS A 504 12.44 -11.15 23.52
CA HIS A 504 12.72 -12.58 23.54
C HIS A 504 14.02 -12.88 22.81
N GLN A 505 14.96 -13.46 23.54
CA GLN A 505 16.28 -13.79 23.01
C GLN A 505 16.68 -15.20 23.48
N GLN A 506 17.46 -15.92 22.70
CA GLN A 506 18.03 -17.20 23.10
C GLN A 506 19.53 -17.23 22.78
N ASP A 507 20.32 -17.69 23.74
CA ASP A 507 21.79 -17.78 23.62
C ASP A 507 22.22 -19.00 22.78
N SER A 508 21.32 -19.94 22.53
CA SER A 508 21.50 -21.10 21.63
C SER A 508 20.27 -21.24 20.75
N LEU A 509 20.48 -21.28 19.45
CA LEU A 509 19.39 -21.33 18.49
C LEU A 509 18.57 -22.62 18.61
N LYS A 510 17.26 -22.50 18.88
CA LYS A 510 16.30 -23.61 18.98
C LYS A 510 15.05 -23.28 18.19
N LYS A 511 14.46 -24.32 17.56
CA LYS A 511 13.20 -24.19 16.83
C LYS A 511 12.09 -23.69 17.76
N VAL A 512 11.31 -22.76 17.24
CA VAL A 512 10.23 -22.08 17.98
C VAL A 512 8.91 -22.80 17.75
N VAL A 513 7.99 -22.72 18.71
CA VAL A 513 6.59 -23.12 18.57
C VAL A 513 5.79 -21.88 18.12
N PRO A 514 5.29 -21.82 16.90
CA PRO A 514 4.65 -20.63 16.33
C PRO A 514 3.41 -20.13 17.06
N THR A 515 2.72 -21.01 17.79
CA THR A 515 1.53 -20.71 18.60
C THR A 515 1.87 -20.46 20.06
N GLY A 516 3.18 -20.44 20.39
CA GLY A 516 3.68 -20.20 21.74
C GLY A 516 3.84 -18.69 22.01
N TRP A 517 4.06 -18.37 23.29
CA TRP A 517 4.35 -16.99 23.72
C TRP A 517 5.79 -16.56 23.44
N TRP A 518 6.72 -17.53 23.27
CA TRP A 518 8.16 -17.29 23.15
C TRP A 518 8.59 -17.23 21.69
N HIS A 519 8.76 -16.02 21.17
CA HIS A 519 9.22 -15.74 19.82
C HIS A 519 10.57 -14.98 19.85
N PRO A 520 11.70 -15.69 19.96
CA PRO A 520 13.01 -15.07 20.04
C PRO A 520 13.46 -14.47 18.69
N GLU A 521 14.02 -13.28 18.73
CA GLU A 521 14.46 -12.53 17.55
C GLU A 521 15.53 -13.28 16.74
N ASN A 522 16.41 -14.04 17.39
CA ASN A 522 17.42 -14.86 16.71
C ASN A 522 16.81 -15.89 15.75
N TRP A 523 15.65 -16.50 16.13
CA TRP A 523 14.98 -17.45 15.23
C TRP A 523 14.44 -16.76 14.00
N GLN A 524 13.85 -15.58 14.13
CA GLN A 524 13.39 -14.77 12.99
C GLN A 524 14.56 -14.46 12.05
N THR A 525 15.68 -13.99 12.61
CA THR A 525 16.88 -13.67 11.85
C THR A 525 17.40 -14.88 11.08
N TYR A 526 17.55 -16.03 11.73
CA TYR A 526 17.96 -17.28 11.08
C TYR A 526 17.01 -17.73 9.99
N TYR A 527 15.70 -17.67 10.26
CA TYR A 527 14.65 -18.00 9.30
C TYR A 527 14.76 -17.14 8.02
N HIS A 528 14.89 -15.82 8.19
CA HIS A 528 15.02 -14.91 7.07
C HIS A 528 16.32 -15.08 6.29
N MET A 529 17.42 -15.37 6.96
CA MET A 529 18.69 -15.69 6.31
C MET A 529 18.52 -16.91 5.40
N LYS A 530 17.99 -18.00 5.93
CA LYS A 530 17.76 -19.26 5.18
C LYS A 530 16.80 -19.07 4.01
N SER A 531 15.74 -18.30 4.20
CA SER A 531 14.77 -18.02 3.14
C SER A 531 15.39 -17.21 2.01
N TRP A 532 16.11 -16.12 2.33
CA TRP A 532 16.71 -15.27 1.32
C TRP A 532 17.86 -15.94 0.57
N GLU A 533 18.68 -16.73 1.23
CA GLU A 533 19.71 -17.57 0.61
C GLU A 533 19.11 -18.38 -0.55
N GLN A 534 18.00 -19.07 -0.32
CA GLN A 534 17.35 -19.94 -1.31
C GLN A 534 16.61 -19.16 -2.40
N ILE A 535 15.90 -18.08 -2.04
CA ILE A 535 15.17 -17.24 -2.98
C ILE A 535 16.16 -16.54 -3.93
N SER A 536 17.25 -16.00 -3.39
CA SER A 536 18.22 -15.21 -4.18
C SER A 536 18.95 -16.02 -5.25
N GLU A 537 19.01 -17.34 -5.12
CA GLU A 537 19.64 -18.24 -6.08
C GLU A 537 18.71 -18.71 -7.22
N ARG A 538 17.42 -18.37 -7.18
CA ARG A 538 16.39 -18.85 -8.12
C ARG A 538 15.82 -17.71 -8.97
N PRO A 539 16.35 -17.47 -10.18
CA PRO A 539 15.89 -16.36 -11.03
C PRO A 539 14.44 -16.51 -11.51
N PHE A 540 13.91 -17.73 -11.57
CA PHE A 540 12.51 -17.99 -11.94
C PHE A 540 11.50 -17.52 -10.87
N ILE A 541 11.93 -17.31 -9.62
CA ILE A 541 11.11 -16.63 -8.60
C ILE A 541 11.09 -15.15 -8.95
N TRP A 542 10.02 -14.70 -9.63
CA TRP A 542 9.93 -13.33 -10.13
C TRP A 542 9.88 -12.26 -9.06
N GLY A 543 9.35 -12.61 -7.88
CA GLY A 543 9.23 -11.70 -6.74
C GLY A 543 9.07 -12.46 -5.44
N SER A 544 9.52 -11.84 -4.37
CA SER A 544 9.35 -12.34 -3.00
C SER A 544 8.98 -11.21 -2.06
N PHE A 545 8.03 -11.46 -1.15
CA PHE A 545 7.49 -10.43 -0.26
C PHE A 545 7.52 -10.94 1.18
N ILE A 546 8.23 -10.22 2.05
CA ILE A 546 8.38 -10.55 3.46
C ILE A 546 7.05 -10.31 4.18
N TRP A 547 6.58 -11.29 4.94
CA TRP A 547 5.45 -11.15 5.85
C TRP A 547 5.93 -11.00 7.30
N ALA A 548 5.90 -9.80 7.88
CA ALA A 548 5.50 -8.54 7.25
C ALA A 548 6.62 -7.50 7.46
N PHE A 549 6.45 -6.28 6.94
CA PHE A 549 7.46 -5.26 7.21
C PHE A 549 7.31 -4.67 8.61
N PHE A 550 6.08 -4.43 9.03
CA PHE A 550 5.73 -3.98 10.36
C PHE A 550 4.94 -5.04 11.11
N ASP A 551 5.13 -5.12 12.43
CA ASP A 551 4.13 -5.76 13.29
C ASP A 551 2.81 -5.02 13.12
N PHE A 552 1.68 -5.71 13.25
CA PHE A 552 0.35 -5.15 13.02
C PHE A 552 -0.73 -5.75 13.93
N GLY A 553 -1.88 -5.09 14.01
CA GLY A 553 -3.00 -5.51 14.84
C GLY A 553 -3.74 -6.73 14.29
N ALA A 554 -3.86 -7.78 15.11
CA ALA A 554 -4.59 -9.01 14.83
C ALA A 554 -5.20 -9.55 16.13
N ALA A 555 -6.36 -9.01 16.51
CA ALA A 555 -6.96 -9.17 17.84
C ALA A 555 -7.16 -10.63 18.29
N HIS A 556 -7.36 -11.57 17.35
CA HIS A 556 -7.56 -12.98 17.64
C HIS A 556 -6.26 -13.75 17.92
N ARG A 557 -5.08 -13.15 17.65
CA ARG A 557 -3.79 -13.80 17.95
C ARG A 557 -3.45 -13.71 19.43
N THR A 558 -2.98 -14.83 19.97
CA THR A 558 -2.64 -14.97 21.39
C THR A 558 -1.17 -15.33 21.62
N GLU A 559 -0.44 -15.62 20.54
CA GLU A 559 0.99 -15.96 20.55
C GLU A 559 1.88 -14.70 20.67
N GLY A 560 3.17 -14.93 20.84
CA GLY A 560 4.17 -13.87 21.00
C GLY A 560 4.17 -13.26 22.39
N ASP A 561 4.87 -12.16 22.56
CA ASP A 561 4.99 -11.45 23.85
C ASP A 561 3.75 -10.62 24.19
N ARG A 562 2.92 -10.32 23.22
CA ARG A 562 1.76 -9.46 23.36
C ARG A 562 0.58 -9.95 22.50
N PRO A 563 -0.49 -10.48 23.14
CA PRO A 563 -1.72 -10.86 22.43
C PRO A 563 -2.31 -9.68 21.64
N GLY A 564 -3.01 -9.99 20.55
CA GLY A 564 -3.65 -9.00 19.66
C GLY A 564 -2.73 -8.41 18.60
N ILE A 565 -1.51 -8.93 18.48
CA ILE A 565 -0.50 -8.45 17.52
C ILE A 565 0.09 -9.61 16.73
N ASN A 566 0.18 -9.43 15.42
CA ASN A 566 1.03 -10.27 14.58
C ASN A 566 2.46 -9.69 14.62
N ASP A 567 3.39 -10.42 15.22
CA ASP A 567 4.76 -10.00 15.52
C ASP A 567 5.79 -10.40 14.44
N LYS A 568 5.31 -10.73 13.22
CA LYS A 568 6.20 -11.12 12.11
C LYS A 568 6.88 -9.94 11.41
N GLY A 569 6.65 -8.71 11.86
CA GLY A 569 7.31 -7.52 11.32
C GLY A 569 8.83 -7.56 11.46
N LEU A 570 9.53 -6.95 10.49
CA LEU A 570 10.95 -6.60 10.62
C LEU A 570 11.14 -5.35 11.48
N VAL A 571 10.08 -4.59 11.70
CA VAL A 571 10.02 -3.36 12.50
C VAL A 571 8.83 -3.48 13.44
N THR A 572 8.99 -3.02 14.68
CA THR A 572 7.93 -3.05 15.70
C THR A 572 6.69 -2.24 15.28
N PHE A 573 5.52 -2.54 15.87
CA PHE A 573 4.23 -1.93 15.54
C PHE A 573 4.21 -0.40 15.74
N ASP A 574 5.04 0.12 16.66
CA ASP A 574 5.22 1.56 16.90
C ASP A 574 6.30 2.22 16.00
N ARG A 575 6.92 1.46 15.08
CA ARG A 575 7.99 1.86 14.15
C ARG A 575 9.32 2.26 14.83
N LYS A 576 9.48 2.05 16.14
CA LYS A 576 10.65 2.53 16.88
C LYS A 576 11.86 1.63 16.77
N GLU A 577 11.62 0.30 16.74
CA GLU A 577 12.69 -0.68 16.74
C GLU A 577 12.75 -1.48 15.45
N LYS A 578 13.91 -1.53 14.84
CA LYS A 578 14.24 -2.40 13.71
C LYS A 578 14.85 -3.68 14.27
N LYS A 579 14.27 -4.83 13.94
CA LYS A 579 14.77 -6.14 14.35
C LYS A 579 16.01 -6.54 13.54
N ASP A 580 16.79 -7.49 13.99
CA ASP A 580 18.03 -7.92 13.34
C ASP A 580 17.85 -8.30 11.87
N ALA A 581 16.74 -8.97 11.54
CA ALA A 581 16.40 -9.34 10.17
C ALA A 581 16.23 -8.14 9.24
N PHE A 582 15.83 -6.96 9.74
CA PHE A 582 15.83 -5.71 8.96
C PHE A 582 17.24 -5.39 8.43
N TYR A 583 18.24 -5.48 9.29
CA TYR A 583 19.62 -5.15 8.93
C TYR A 583 20.24 -6.21 8.01
N TYR A 584 19.84 -7.48 8.15
CA TYR A 584 20.21 -8.52 7.20
C TYR A 584 19.73 -8.19 5.79
N TYR A 585 18.45 -7.82 5.63
CA TYR A 585 17.92 -7.43 4.32
C TYR A 585 18.52 -6.12 3.82
N LYS A 586 18.71 -5.13 4.69
CA LYS A 586 19.38 -3.88 4.32
C LYS A 586 20.79 -4.13 3.79
N ALA A 587 21.56 -5.03 4.38
CA ALA A 587 22.88 -5.39 3.89
C ALA A 587 22.85 -6.03 2.50
N ASN A 588 21.82 -6.84 2.21
CA ASN A 588 21.64 -7.51 0.93
C ASN A 588 21.05 -6.61 -0.16
N TRP A 589 20.12 -5.72 0.17
CA TRP A 589 19.30 -4.98 -0.78
C TRP A 589 19.75 -3.54 -1.01
N ASP A 590 20.16 -2.82 0.04
CA ASP A 590 20.67 -1.44 -0.07
C ASP A 590 22.14 -1.47 -0.50
N LYS A 591 22.42 -0.98 -1.71
CA LYS A 591 23.81 -0.92 -2.25
C LYS A 591 24.46 0.44 -2.02
N ASP A 592 23.70 1.45 -1.64
CA ASP A 592 24.14 2.84 -1.60
C ASP A 592 24.59 3.26 -0.20
N ASN A 593 23.81 2.96 0.84
CA ASN A 593 24.09 3.39 2.21
C ASN A 593 24.91 2.35 2.95
N LYS A 594 26.22 2.60 3.05
CA LYS A 594 27.17 1.69 3.70
C LYS A 594 26.99 1.70 5.23
N PHE A 595 27.07 0.52 5.85
CA PHE A 595 26.96 0.36 7.29
C PHE A 595 27.59 -0.97 7.75
N VAL A 596 27.74 -1.11 9.07
CA VAL A 596 27.99 -2.36 9.77
C VAL A 596 26.98 -2.49 10.92
N TYR A 597 26.55 -3.71 11.21
CA TYR A 597 25.59 -3.99 12.28
C TYR A 597 25.90 -5.34 12.93
N ILE A 598 26.15 -5.34 14.22
CA ILE A 598 26.36 -6.55 15.02
C ILE A 598 24.99 -7.16 15.34
N ALA A 599 24.73 -8.35 14.82
CA ALA A 599 23.49 -9.09 15.08
C ALA A 599 23.43 -9.64 16.52
N GLU A 600 22.26 -10.11 16.93
CA GLU A 600 21.99 -10.62 18.29
C GLU A 600 22.29 -9.62 19.41
N ARG A 601 22.30 -8.35 19.08
CA ARG A 601 22.71 -7.27 20.01
C ARG A 601 21.80 -7.17 21.25
N ARG A 602 20.55 -7.66 21.16
CA ARG A 602 19.59 -7.67 22.28
C ARG A 602 19.77 -8.90 23.18
N CYS A 603 20.48 -9.93 22.74
CA CYS A 603 20.86 -11.07 23.56
C CYS A 603 22.06 -10.70 24.47
N LYS A 604 21.83 -9.72 25.34
CA LYS A 604 22.91 -9.14 26.18
C LYS A 604 23.49 -10.13 27.18
N ASN A 605 22.63 -10.95 27.80
CA ASN A 605 23.05 -11.93 28.82
C ASN A 605 23.40 -13.23 28.13
N ARG A 606 24.64 -13.64 28.19
CA ARG A 606 25.19 -14.86 27.62
C ARG A 606 25.50 -15.86 28.73
N VAL A 607 25.19 -17.13 28.47
CA VAL A 607 25.56 -18.25 29.35
C VAL A 607 26.69 -19.09 28.75
N ASN A 608 26.86 -19.01 27.41
CA ASN A 608 27.93 -19.70 26.73
C ASN A 608 29.19 -18.83 26.68
N PRO A 609 30.33 -19.32 27.15
CA PRO A 609 31.58 -18.59 27.08
C PRO A 609 32.16 -18.51 25.66
N GLN A 610 31.74 -19.39 24.77
CA GLN A 610 32.06 -19.35 23.35
C GLN A 610 30.85 -18.94 22.55
N VAL A 611 30.99 -17.91 21.72
CA VAL A 611 29.90 -17.34 20.88
C VAL A 611 30.42 -17.11 19.49
N ASP A 612 29.51 -17.21 18.52
CA ASP A 612 29.75 -16.70 17.17
C ASP A 612 29.35 -15.24 17.11
N ILE A 613 30.18 -14.41 16.50
CA ILE A 613 29.91 -13.00 16.27
C ILE A 613 29.51 -12.84 14.80
N MET A 614 28.27 -12.45 14.57
CA MET A 614 27.70 -12.25 13.25
C MET A 614 27.45 -10.77 12.99
N VAL A 615 27.85 -10.31 11.81
CA VAL A 615 27.73 -8.90 11.40
C VAL A 615 27.09 -8.82 10.03
N PHE A 616 26.07 -7.98 9.90
CA PHE A 616 25.46 -7.65 8.63
C PHE A 616 26.08 -6.36 8.08
N THR A 617 26.56 -6.43 6.85
CA THR A 617 27.19 -5.28 6.19
C THR A 617 27.17 -5.40 4.67
N ASN A 618 26.96 -4.28 3.97
CA ASN A 618 27.11 -4.17 2.53
C ASN A 618 28.54 -3.71 2.12
N LEU A 619 29.51 -3.90 3.02
CA LEU A 619 30.94 -3.71 2.82
C LEU A 619 31.63 -5.07 2.62
N PRO A 620 32.76 -5.15 1.91
CA PRO A 620 33.37 -6.43 1.53
C PRO A 620 34.00 -7.21 2.70
N GLU A 621 34.30 -6.53 3.80
CA GLU A 621 35.01 -7.11 4.94
C GLU A 621 34.83 -6.25 6.19
N ALA A 622 35.06 -6.84 7.35
CA ALA A 622 35.06 -6.12 8.63
C ALA A 622 36.17 -6.65 9.58
N SER A 623 36.59 -5.84 10.53
CA SER A 623 37.55 -6.17 11.59
C SER A 623 36.86 -6.19 12.93
N LEU A 624 37.24 -7.10 13.81
CA LEU A 624 36.62 -7.34 15.12
C LEU A 624 37.62 -7.02 16.25
N TRP A 625 37.09 -6.40 17.27
CA TRP A 625 37.75 -6.24 18.58
C TRP A 625 36.84 -6.73 19.71
N ILE A 626 37.40 -7.45 20.66
CA ILE A 626 36.73 -7.84 21.91
C ILE A 626 37.55 -7.27 23.08
N ASN A 627 36.93 -6.48 23.92
CA ASN A 627 37.57 -5.81 25.06
C ASN A 627 38.84 -5.03 24.68
N GLY A 628 38.81 -4.40 23.49
CA GLY A 628 39.96 -3.65 22.93
C GLY A 628 41.02 -4.51 22.27
N GLN A 629 40.96 -5.85 22.36
CA GLN A 629 41.88 -6.76 21.70
C GLN A 629 41.43 -7.02 20.28
N TYR A 630 42.34 -6.86 19.30
CA TYR A 630 42.07 -7.18 17.88
C TYR A 630 41.95 -8.69 17.67
N MET A 631 40.84 -9.13 17.15
CA MET A 631 40.51 -10.55 16.93
C MET A 631 40.66 -11.00 15.47
N GLY A 632 40.95 -10.06 14.57
CA GLY A 632 41.15 -10.36 13.17
C GLY A 632 40.13 -9.72 12.23
N LYS A 633 40.33 -9.98 10.94
CA LYS A 633 39.54 -9.47 9.84
C LYS A 633 38.88 -10.63 9.12
N ALA A 634 37.61 -10.47 8.76
CA ALA A 634 36.86 -11.45 7.98
C ALA A 634 36.14 -10.81 6.80
N LYS A 635 35.91 -11.58 5.75
CA LYS A 635 35.21 -11.15 4.55
C LYS A 635 33.72 -11.43 4.67
N ALA A 636 32.92 -10.55 4.09
CA ALA A 636 31.50 -10.82 3.89
C ALA A 636 31.28 -11.95 2.89
N ASP A 637 30.35 -12.82 3.18
CA ASP A 637 29.87 -13.83 2.24
C ASP A 637 28.97 -13.21 1.14
N LYS A 638 28.47 -14.03 0.22
CA LYS A 638 27.59 -13.56 -0.86
C LYS A 638 26.23 -13.01 -0.40
N TRP A 639 25.87 -13.24 0.86
CA TRP A 639 24.66 -12.75 1.50
C TRP A 639 24.94 -11.65 2.54
N ALA A 640 26.04 -10.91 2.34
CA ALA A 640 26.38 -9.73 3.12
C ALA A 640 26.55 -9.97 4.64
N THR A 641 27.03 -11.17 5.00
CA THR A 641 27.26 -11.57 6.39
C THR A 641 28.75 -11.85 6.63
N VAL A 642 29.30 -11.23 7.68
CA VAL A 642 30.64 -11.50 8.19
C VAL A 642 30.54 -12.29 9.48
N ARG A 643 31.38 -13.33 9.67
CA ARG A 643 31.34 -14.20 10.86
C ARG A 643 32.72 -14.40 11.45
N TRP A 644 32.77 -14.44 12.77
CA TRP A 644 33.87 -14.97 13.56
C TRP A 644 33.31 -16.05 14.47
N GLU A 645 33.79 -17.27 14.31
CA GLU A 645 33.30 -18.44 15.03
C GLU A 645 34.08 -18.70 16.31
N ASN A 646 33.42 -19.24 17.33
CA ASN A 646 34.00 -19.68 18.59
C ASN A 646 34.84 -18.59 19.34
N MET A 647 34.35 -17.36 19.34
CA MET A 647 34.98 -16.26 20.08
C MET A 647 34.74 -16.43 21.60
N ASN A 648 35.81 -16.28 22.39
CA ASN A 648 35.73 -16.45 23.82
C ASN A 648 35.34 -15.13 24.51
N LEU A 649 34.32 -15.20 25.36
CA LEU A 649 33.94 -14.13 26.29
C LEU A 649 34.57 -14.38 27.66
N ILE A 650 34.84 -13.32 28.40
CA ILE A 650 35.26 -13.39 29.79
C ILE A 650 34.05 -13.19 30.72
N PRO A 651 34.04 -13.75 31.95
CA PRO A 651 32.99 -13.47 32.91
C PRO A 651 32.77 -11.96 33.14
N GLY A 652 31.51 -11.54 33.17
CA GLY A 652 31.13 -10.14 33.24
C GLY A 652 31.02 -9.46 31.89
N SER A 653 31.23 -8.15 31.82
CA SER A 653 31.03 -7.34 30.61
C SER A 653 32.08 -7.60 29.53
N ASN A 654 31.63 -7.80 28.31
CA ASN A 654 32.45 -7.90 27.11
C ASN A 654 31.99 -6.85 26.08
N TYR A 655 32.92 -6.00 25.65
CA TYR A 655 32.71 -4.96 24.67
C TYR A 655 33.16 -5.44 23.30
N ILE A 656 32.19 -5.63 22.40
CA ILE A 656 32.41 -6.06 21.04
C ILE A 656 32.36 -4.84 20.14
N GLU A 657 33.42 -4.59 19.40
CA GLU A 657 33.47 -3.50 18.40
C GLU A 657 33.82 -4.08 17.03
N VAL A 658 33.07 -3.63 16.01
CA VAL A 658 33.33 -3.99 14.62
C VAL A 658 33.55 -2.75 13.79
N LYS A 659 34.55 -2.78 12.94
CA LYS A 659 34.89 -1.68 12.02
C LYS A 659 35.07 -2.18 10.59
N SER A 660 34.65 -1.34 9.65
CA SER A 660 34.94 -1.52 8.23
C SER A 660 35.24 -0.16 7.59
N VAL A 661 36.00 -0.16 6.48
CA VAL A 661 36.42 1.08 5.82
C VAL A 661 36.03 1.03 4.33
N ASP A 662 35.39 2.08 3.84
CA ASP A 662 35.17 2.33 2.41
C ASP A 662 35.66 3.72 2.04
N LYS A 663 36.53 3.83 1.03
CA LYS A 663 37.03 5.10 0.49
C LYS A 663 37.50 6.09 1.57
N LYS A 664 38.25 5.62 2.60
CA LYS A 664 38.74 6.38 3.76
C LYS A 664 37.67 6.77 4.80
N LYS A 665 36.42 6.36 4.66
CA LYS A 665 35.38 6.53 5.66
C LYS A 665 35.28 5.24 6.49
N GLU A 666 35.39 5.38 7.80
CA GLU A 666 35.18 4.28 8.75
C GLU A 666 33.69 4.19 9.11
N TYR A 667 33.23 2.95 9.19
CA TYR A 667 31.92 2.56 9.69
C TYR A 667 32.13 1.62 10.87
N SER A 668 31.49 1.85 11.99
CA SER A 668 31.64 1.07 13.19
C SER A 668 30.31 0.78 13.86
N ASP A 669 30.26 -0.32 14.58
CA ASP A 669 29.17 -0.66 15.51
C ASP A 669 29.73 -1.32 16.74
N THR A 670 29.03 -1.14 17.87
CA THR A 670 29.46 -1.65 19.19
C THR A 670 28.29 -2.25 19.94
N VAL A 671 28.56 -3.33 20.69
CA VAL A 671 27.60 -3.93 21.62
C VAL A 671 28.30 -4.35 22.88
N GLU A 672 27.55 -4.41 23.99
CA GLU A 672 28.01 -5.00 25.26
C GLU A 672 27.23 -6.30 25.50
N TRP A 673 27.96 -7.40 25.73
CA TRP A 673 27.42 -8.67 26.18
C TRP A 673 27.99 -9.02 27.56
N ILE A 674 27.14 -9.65 28.38
CA ILE A 674 27.49 -9.99 29.77
C ILE A 674 27.47 -11.51 29.88
N LEU A 675 28.66 -12.13 30.07
CA LEU A 675 28.75 -13.56 30.38
C LEU A 675 28.43 -13.76 31.86
N GLN A 676 27.39 -14.55 32.16
CA GLN A 676 26.91 -14.88 33.49
C GLN A 676 27.76 -15.97 34.15
#